data_cc43bbca9ba3a9fcffe7c14814b11528
#
_entry.id   cc43bbca9ba3a9fcffe7c14814b11528
#
_cell.length_a   1.000
_cell.length_b   1.000
_cell.length_c   1.000
_cell.angle_alpha   90.00
_cell.angle_beta   90.00
_cell.angle_gamma   90.00
#
_symmetry.space_group_name_H-M   'P 1'
#
loop_
_entity.id
_entity.type
_entity.pdbx_description
1 polymer ?
#
loop_
_entity_poly.entity_id
_entity_poly.type
_entity_poly.pdbx_seq_one_letter_code
_entity_poly.pdbx_strand_id
1 'polypeptide(L)'
;MDLPCIQWQEHVAQKWTGLDPELKGHFTSLLDIDDVFKCTLTLTTQDDLDFVQSISAGHPVHKDTEEAAKCREKGNSSFKNRDYTAAALNYSQGICFAPQSSEQLSLCYANRSAALYHLRHYQESLTDIDEALKNGYPSHLLHKLEERRTQCLKHLSAGQKAKEDDDTPAAKNQTCPDRATKASAGALTLGICPKADVLFTAEKGRHLVAAERIAPGEVLLHDRPYSCVLIPGMEEVKGTAGRREKQGGAFGTEHRRCHRCLAETLCPVPCEGCSYSRYCSTSCQREAWEEHHRWECPMGADLRVMGVMSQLALRVTLKAGLKNIQMAREPIRDRHTNSEESNVNDESYHSKQPDPSMSHYGDSYLSVFHLLHHLNRHSPALRFLCAVTAATLCLKLSQAGPPPASWHLSRPSGANSQSSPHEEGGVTDWSSDMWLMGSAVLRHILQLRCNAQAVCMLQDTGAEISPVQSSREIRLATAIFPTLSLLNHSCRPNSSLVFSTGTRSDPLETDLCADFSGNVAENRSTSCGVTATVRAAKVITAGQEILHCYGPHSSRMVIKERQRLLQEQYYFLCQCEACTLQQQEAGTGGRQQQSGDGGGPQESGLLCGKCKGALKKSTQDKRKGFICTQSSCGHRISSSEVSHRLQEIRADLEAAVDLMERDRPDEALRLLRRTQSQSGLILAETHPLQGELADATARAYATMGDWKNAASHLEQSAAAISSQYGEDSIELGRQLFKLAQLHFNGGARGPALSVIPKVRRLLCLHCGPHCQELQELQAMEGCLQG
;
A
#
# COMPACT_ATOMS: atom_id res chain seq x y z
N MET A 1 -2.21 0.35 -13.80
CA MET A 1 -1.64 1.51 -13.09
C MET A 1 -0.17 1.33 -12.73
N ASP A 2 0.27 0.13 -12.46
CA ASP A 2 1.68 -0.11 -12.14
C ASP A 2 2.60 0.07 -13.36
N LEU A 3 2.14 -0.33 -14.53
CA LEU A 3 2.79 -0.09 -15.82
C LEU A 3 2.38 1.25 -16.44
N PRO A 4 3.11 1.75 -17.44
CA PRO A 4 2.68 2.91 -18.25
C PRO A 4 1.26 2.74 -18.81
N CYS A 5 0.62 3.85 -19.17
CA CYS A 5 -0.72 3.82 -19.78
C CYS A 5 -0.75 2.99 -21.06
N ILE A 6 -1.95 2.53 -21.46
CA ILE A 6 -2.11 1.64 -22.62
C ILE A 6 -1.58 2.28 -23.91
N GLN A 7 -1.84 3.57 -24.11
CA GLN A 7 -1.36 4.29 -25.32
C GLN A 7 0.17 4.26 -25.43
N TRP A 8 0.90 4.44 -24.31
CA TRP A 8 2.35 4.33 -24.29
C TRP A 8 2.83 2.90 -24.57
N GLN A 9 2.17 1.90 -23.98
CA GLN A 9 2.49 0.50 -24.23
C GLN A 9 2.29 0.14 -25.71
N GLU A 10 1.21 0.59 -26.34
CA GLU A 10 0.92 0.37 -27.75
C GLU A 10 1.94 1.07 -28.66
N HIS A 11 2.31 2.33 -28.37
CA HIS A 11 3.34 3.07 -29.10
C HIS A 11 4.67 2.31 -29.09
N VAL A 12 5.13 1.88 -27.90
CA VAL A 12 6.39 1.13 -27.78
C VAL A 12 6.28 -0.26 -28.40
N ALA A 13 5.12 -0.92 -28.35
CA ALA A 13 4.90 -2.20 -29.02
C ALA A 13 4.94 -2.07 -30.54
N GLN A 14 4.38 -1.00 -31.12
CA GLN A 14 4.51 -0.69 -32.54
C GLN A 14 5.97 -0.43 -32.91
N LYS A 15 6.68 0.35 -32.15
CA LYS A 15 8.11 0.59 -32.33
C LYS A 15 8.91 -0.72 -32.29
N TRP A 16 8.66 -1.59 -31.29
CA TRP A 16 9.26 -2.91 -31.21
C TRP A 16 8.97 -3.76 -32.44
N THR A 17 7.72 -3.75 -32.93
CA THR A 17 7.31 -4.52 -34.09
C THR A 17 7.97 -4.01 -35.37
N GLY A 18 8.17 -2.69 -35.48
CA GLY A 18 8.79 -2.04 -36.65
C GLY A 18 10.33 -2.07 -36.66
N LEU A 19 11.00 -2.52 -35.58
CA LEU A 19 12.45 -2.62 -35.58
C LEU A 19 12.95 -3.64 -36.61
N ASP A 20 14.10 -3.33 -37.18
CA ASP A 20 14.82 -4.26 -38.05
C ASP A 20 15.12 -5.60 -37.31
N PRO A 21 15.01 -6.75 -38.04
CA PRO A 21 15.27 -8.08 -37.42
C PRO A 21 16.65 -8.24 -36.80
N GLU A 22 17.70 -7.62 -37.35
CA GLU A 22 19.06 -7.69 -36.82
C GLU A 22 19.13 -6.89 -35.50
N LEU A 23 18.54 -5.70 -35.45
CA LEU A 23 18.46 -4.89 -34.25
C LEU A 23 17.64 -5.59 -33.13
N LYS A 24 16.52 -6.25 -33.50
CA LYS A 24 15.76 -7.09 -32.55
C LYS A 24 16.60 -8.24 -32.02
N GLY A 25 17.32 -8.92 -32.89
CA GLY A 25 18.24 -10.01 -32.52
C GLY A 25 19.31 -9.52 -31.57
N HIS A 26 19.96 -8.42 -31.92
CA HIS A 26 20.98 -7.78 -31.06
C HIS A 26 20.40 -7.41 -29.68
N PHE A 27 19.31 -6.65 -29.64
CA PHE A 27 18.67 -6.26 -28.36
C PHE A 27 18.28 -7.48 -27.51
N THR A 28 17.78 -8.52 -28.13
CA THR A 28 17.35 -9.75 -27.45
C THR A 28 18.54 -10.49 -26.83
N SER A 29 19.72 -10.44 -27.45
CA SER A 29 20.95 -11.08 -26.96
C SER A 29 21.61 -10.34 -25.78
N LEU A 30 21.24 -9.08 -25.54
CA LEU A 30 21.82 -8.28 -24.42
C LEU A 30 21.34 -8.82 -23.08
N LEU A 31 22.29 -9.15 -22.18
CA LEU A 31 22.04 -9.69 -20.86
C LEU A 31 22.52 -8.78 -19.73
N ASP A 32 23.15 -7.67 -20.08
CA ASP A 32 23.60 -6.64 -19.14
C ASP A 32 22.66 -5.41 -19.20
N ILE A 33 22.35 -4.83 -18.04
CA ILE A 33 21.41 -3.69 -17.94
C ILE A 33 21.98 -2.45 -18.65
N ASP A 34 23.29 -2.21 -18.54
CA ASP A 34 23.93 -1.05 -19.14
C ASP A 34 23.89 -1.12 -20.65
N ASP A 35 24.15 -2.31 -21.20
CA ASP A 35 24.12 -2.53 -22.65
C ASP A 35 22.71 -2.43 -23.20
N VAL A 36 21.71 -2.97 -22.47
CA VAL A 36 20.29 -2.81 -22.80
C VAL A 36 19.91 -1.33 -22.80
N PHE A 37 20.31 -0.57 -21.79
CA PHE A 37 20.00 0.84 -21.69
C PHE A 37 20.69 1.65 -22.79
N LYS A 38 22.00 1.45 -23.02
CA LYS A 38 22.75 2.13 -24.08
C LYS A 38 22.17 1.87 -25.46
N CYS A 39 21.87 0.62 -25.77
CA CYS A 39 21.22 0.25 -27.03
C CYS A 39 19.86 0.98 -27.16
N THR A 40 19.05 1.01 -26.10
CA THR A 40 17.73 1.63 -26.16
C THR A 40 17.80 3.14 -26.24
N LEU A 41 18.78 3.77 -25.59
CA LEU A 41 18.97 5.23 -25.67
C LEU A 41 19.21 5.68 -27.11
N THR A 42 19.95 4.89 -27.91
CA THR A 42 20.13 5.19 -29.36
C THR A 42 18.87 4.96 -30.19
N LEU A 43 17.96 4.12 -29.70
CA LEU A 43 16.69 3.83 -30.40
C LEU A 43 15.57 4.79 -29.97
N THR A 44 15.73 5.53 -28.87
CA THR A 44 14.72 6.50 -28.40
C THR A 44 14.88 7.82 -29.17
N THR A 45 13.81 8.28 -29.80
CA THR A 45 13.81 9.41 -30.72
C THR A 45 12.96 10.56 -30.18
N GLN A 46 13.03 11.72 -30.85
CA GLN A 46 12.18 12.87 -30.51
C GLN A 46 10.69 12.52 -30.63
N ASP A 47 10.31 11.63 -31.57
CA ASP A 47 8.93 11.18 -31.72
C ASP A 47 8.38 10.52 -30.43
N ASP A 48 9.22 9.78 -29.68
CA ASP A 48 8.83 9.18 -28.41
C ASP A 48 8.54 10.27 -27.37
N LEU A 49 9.37 11.32 -27.33
CA LEU A 49 9.19 12.45 -26.41
C LEU A 49 7.93 13.26 -26.75
N ASP A 50 7.70 13.51 -28.03
CA ASP A 50 6.52 14.23 -28.53
C ASP A 50 5.25 13.43 -28.27
N PHE A 51 5.32 12.10 -28.45
CA PHE A 51 4.19 11.22 -28.14
C PHE A 51 3.82 11.25 -26.66
N VAL A 52 4.81 11.14 -25.74
CA VAL A 52 4.56 11.27 -24.31
C VAL A 52 3.93 12.62 -24.00
N GLN A 53 4.45 13.70 -24.56
CA GLN A 53 3.91 15.05 -24.35
C GLN A 53 2.46 15.16 -24.84
N SER A 54 2.13 14.52 -25.96
CA SER A 54 0.76 14.52 -26.50
C SER A 54 -0.25 13.81 -25.59
N ILE A 55 0.12 12.64 -25.04
CA ILE A 55 -0.76 11.89 -24.14
C ILE A 55 -0.80 12.49 -22.73
N SER A 56 0.26 13.15 -22.27
CA SER A 56 0.30 13.82 -20.96
C SER A 56 -0.45 15.16 -20.96
N ALA A 57 -0.68 15.78 -22.12
CA ALA A 57 -1.44 17.03 -22.23
C ALA A 57 -2.87 16.95 -21.65
N GLY A 58 -3.46 15.75 -21.63
CA GLY A 58 -4.75 15.48 -20.98
C GLY A 58 -4.73 15.48 -19.45
N HIS A 59 -3.54 15.57 -18.84
CA HIS A 59 -3.34 15.49 -17.38
C HIS A 59 -2.53 16.68 -16.84
N PRO A 60 -2.99 17.92 -17.04
CA PRO A 60 -2.24 19.10 -16.64
C PRO A 60 -2.00 19.13 -15.13
N VAL A 61 -0.79 19.50 -14.73
CA VAL A 61 -0.37 19.63 -13.32
C VAL A 61 0.16 21.04 -13.00
N HIS A 62 -0.11 22.01 -13.86
CA HIS A 62 0.28 23.41 -13.66
C HIS A 62 -0.69 24.15 -12.71
N LYS A 63 -0.26 25.28 -12.19
CA LYS A 63 -1.12 26.19 -11.43
C LYS A 63 -2.13 26.84 -12.37
N ASP A 64 -3.38 26.93 -11.92
CA ASP A 64 -4.51 27.44 -12.70
C ASP A 64 -5.48 28.21 -11.81
N THR A 65 -5.66 29.50 -12.09
CA THR A 65 -6.53 30.39 -11.31
C THR A 65 -8.02 30.06 -11.48
N GLU A 66 -8.43 29.62 -12.67
CA GLU A 66 -9.84 29.27 -12.93
C GLU A 66 -10.24 27.96 -12.22
N GLU A 67 -9.36 26.94 -12.27
CA GLU A 67 -9.56 25.71 -11.53
C GLU A 67 -9.58 25.94 -10.02
N ALA A 68 -8.68 26.82 -9.52
CA ALA A 68 -8.71 27.24 -8.12
C ALA A 68 -10.04 27.88 -7.72
N ALA A 69 -10.60 28.76 -8.57
CA ALA A 69 -11.89 29.40 -8.35
C ALA A 69 -13.04 28.36 -8.37
N LYS A 70 -13.04 27.43 -9.33
CA LYS A 70 -14.05 26.34 -9.39
C LYS A 70 -14.02 25.47 -8.14
N CYS A 71 -12.82 25.11 -7.66
CA CYS A 71 -12.67 24.34 -6.43
C CYS A 71 -13.19 25.13 -5.22
N ARG A 72 -12.90 26.43 -5.13
CA ARG A 72 -13.41 27.29 -4.06
C ARG A 72 -14.92 27.38 -4.07
N GLU A 73 -15.56 27.49 -5.22
CA GLU A 73 -17.03 27.51 -5.35
C GLU A 73 -17.68 26.19 -4.93
N LYS A 74 -17.09 25.05 -5.32
CA LYS A 74 -17.50 23.72 -4.82
C LYS A 74 -17.40 23.66 -3.29
N GLY A 75 -16.29 24.17 -2.73
CA GLY A 75 -16.09 24.28 -1.28
C GLY A 75 -17.17 25.14 -0.61
N ASN A 76 -17.52 26.27 -1.21
CA ASN A 76 -18.62 27.15 -0.71
C ASN A 76 -19.96 26.43 -0.70
N SER A 77 -20.24 25.60 -1.72
CA SER A 77 -21.47 24.79 -1.77
C SER A 77 -21.51 23.74 -0.68
N SER A 78 -20.40 23.00 -0.47
CA SER A 78 -20.27 22.03 0.63
C SER A 78 -20.40 22.72 2.00
N PHE A 79 -19.78 23.88 2.18
CA PHE A 79 -19.86 24.65 3.42
C PHE A 79 -21.30 25.08 3.76
N LYS A 80 -22.05 25.55 2.76
CA LYS A 80 -23.48 25.90 2.92
C LYS A 80 -24.33 24.70 3.33
N ASN A 81 -23.97 23.51 2.85
CA ASN A 81 -24.63 22.25 3.20
C ASN A 81 -24.14 21.68 4.55
N ARG A 82 -23.27 22.41 5.28
CA ARG A 82 -22.65 22.01 6.54
C ARG A 82 -21.72 20.79 6.45
N ASP A 83 -21.37 20.38 5.25
CA ASP A 83 -20.32 19.37 5.03
C ASP A 83 -18.95 20.07 5.05
N TYR A 84 -18.45 20.30 6.27
CA TYR A 84 -17.21 21.06 6.50
C TYR A 84 -15.96 20.25 6.07
N THR A 85 -16.03 18.93 6.11
CA THR A 85 -14.95 18.05 5.64
C THR A 85 -14.79 18.14 4.12
N ALA A 86 -15.87 17.99 3.36
CA ALA A 86 -15.84 18.17 1.91
C ALA A 86 -15.48 19.62 1.53
N ALA A 87 -15.95 20.61 2.31
CA ALA A 87 -15.56 22.01 2.11
C ALA A 87 -14.05 22.21 2.26
N ALA A 88 -13.45 21.70 3.35
CA ALA A 88 -12.00 21.79 3.60
C ALA A 88 -11.19 21.13 2.48
N LEU A 89 -11.62 19.95 1.99
CA LEU A 89 -10.96 19.25 0.89
C LEU A 89 -11.06 20.02 -0.44
N ASN A 90 -12.22 20.58 -0.78
CA ASN A 90 -12.38 21.42 -1.97
C ASN A 90 -11.52 22.68 -1.92
N TYR A 91 -11.46 23.36 -0.77
CA TYR A 91 -10.59 24.51 -0.59
C TYR A 91 -9.11 24.12 -0.67
N SER A 92 -8.73 22.96 -0.14
CA SER A 92 -7.36 22.41 -0.26
C SER A 92 -6.98 22.13 -1.72
N GLN A 93 -7.92 21.65 -2.54
CA GLN A 93 -7.74 21.54 -3.99
C GLN A 93 -7.52 22.94 -4.61
N GLY A 94 -8.35 23.92 -4.25
CA GLY A 94 -8.20 25.28 -4.71
C GLY A 94 -6.82 25.88 -4.36
N ILE A 95 -6.32 25.64 -3.16
CA ILE A 95 -4.97 26.04 -2.72
C ILE A 95 -3.89 25.37 -3.59
N CYS A 96 -4.06 24.07 -3.94
CA CYS A 96 -3.11 23.39 -4.80
C CYS A 96 -3.07 23.95 -6.23
N PHE A 97 -4.21 24.37 -6.78
CA PHE A 97 -4.28 24.97 -8.12
C PHE A 97 -3.87 26.45 -8.15
N ALA A 98 -4.08 27.18 -7.08
CA ALA A 98 -3.86 28.62 -7.07
C ALA A 98 -2.37 28.97 -7.29
N PRO A 99 -2.06 29.95 -8.19
CA PRO A 99 -0.72 30.52 -8.27
C PRO A 99 -0.34 31.25 -6.98
N GLN A 100 0.96 31.34 -6.72
CA GLN A 100 1.51 32.10 -5.58
C GLN A 100 1.05 33.57 -5.60
N SER A 101 0.74 34.12 -4.42
CA SER A 101 0.31 35.50 -4.22
C SER A 101 -0.94 35.89 -5.01
N SER A 102 -1.73 34.92 -5.48
CA SER A 102 -3.00 35.20 -6.14
C SER A 102 -4.13 35.46 -5.13
N GLU A 103 -5.11 36.30 -5.50
CA GLU A 103 -6.31 36.53 -4.69
C GLU A 103 -7.04 35.19 -4.40
N GLN A 104 -7.11 34.27 -5.39
CA GLN A 104 -7.75 32.97 -5.20
C GLN A 104 -7.05 32.13 -4.11
N LEU A 105 -5.72 32.21 -4.00
CA LEU A 105 -4.96 31.51 -2.96
C LEU A 105 -5.37 32.01 -1.57
N SER A 106 -5.38 33.34 -1.39
CA SER A 106 -5.77 33.95 -0.11
C SER A 106 -7.21 33.65 0.28
N LEU A 107 -8.15 33.70 -0.69
CA LEU A 107 -9.55 33.37 -0.47
C LEU A 107 -9.76 31.87 -0.13
N CYS A 108 -9.01 30.97 -0.76
CA CYS A 108 -9.10 29.53 -0.44
C CYS A 108 -8.63 29.25 0.98
N TYR A 109 -7.50 29.84 1.42
CA TYR A 109 -7.03 29.72 2.81
C TYR A 109 -8.05 30.30 3.79
N ALA A 110 -8.57 31.50 3.53
CA ALA A 110 -9.59 32.13 4.38
C ALA A 110 -10.86 31.28 4.51
N ASN A 111 -11.31 30.65 3.43
CA ASN A 111 -12.49 29.80 3.45
C ASN A 111 -12.19 28.45 4.13
N ARG A 112 -11.00 27.85 3.91
CA ARG A 112 -10.60 26.61 4.58
C ARG A 112 -10.50 26.82 6.09
N SER A 113 -9.96 27.96 6.56
CA SER A 113 -9.93 28.28 7.99
C SER A 113 -11.34 28.31 8.62
N ALA A 114 -12.39 28.70 7.87
CA ALA A 114 -13.75 28.64 8.36
C ALA A 114 -14.25 27.20 8.52
N ALA A 115 -13.98 26.34 7.52
CA ALA A 115 -14.34 24.93 7.60
C ALA A 115 -13.62 24.23 8.77
N LEU A 116 -12.31 24.48 8.93
CA LEU A 116 -11.51 23.95 10.02
C LEU A 116 -11.98 24.40 11.40
N TYR A 117 -12.41 25.64 11.52
CA TYR A 117 -13.02 26.13 12.78
C TYR A 117 -14.27 25.31 13.16
N HIS A 118 -15.15 25.03 12.20
CA HIS A 118 -16.33 24.20 12.45
C HIS A 118 -16.00 22.74 12.75
N LEU A 119 -14.90 22.23 12.18
CA LEU A 119 -14.36 20.90 12.49
C LEU A 119 -13.59 20.85 13.83
N ARG A 120 -13.48 21.97 14.55
CA ARG A 120 -12.72 22.14 15.80
C ARG A 120 -11.20 22.00 15.64
N HIS A 121 -10.68 22.10 14.42
CA HIS A 121 -9.25 22.17 14.11
C HIS A 121 -8.75 23.60 14.26
N TYR A 122 -8.72 24.10 15.51
CA TYR A 122 -8.49 25.53 15.78
C TYR A 122 -7.06 25.97 15.44
N GLN A 123 -6.05 25.13 15.68
CA GLN A 123 -4.66 25.45 15.39
C GLN A 123 -4.41 25.57 13.89
N GLU A 124 -4.92 24.61 13.11
CA GLU A 124 -4.84 24.60 11.65
C GLU A 124 -5.63 25.78 11.05
N SER A 125 -6.76 26.14 11.68
CA SER A 125 -7.53 27.34 11.29
C SER A 125 -6.70 28.62 11.46
N LEU A 126 -5.93 28.76 12.56
CA LEU A 126 -5.02 29.90 12.78
C LEU A 126 -3.92 29.95 11.73
N THR A 127 -3.31 28.82 11.40
CA THR A 127 -2.29 28.73 10.34
C THR A 127 -2.85 29.20 9.00
N ASP A 128 -4.06 28.78 8.64
CA ASP A 128 -4.71 29.21 7.39
C ASP A 128 -5.06 30.70 7.38
N ILE A 129 -5.42 31.27 8.54
CA ILE A 129 -5.63 32.72 8.67
C ILE A 129 -4.32 33.46 8.38
N ASP A 130 -3.20 33.01 8.92
CA ASP A 130 -1.89 33.61 8.69
C ASP A 130 -1.47 33.51 7.21
N GLU A 131 -1.68 32.36 6.59
CA GLU A 131 -1.41 32.19 5.15
C GLU A 131 -2.33 33.03 4.27
N ALA A 132 -3.60 33.21 4.64
CA ALA A 132 -4.50 34.11 3.91
C ALA A 132 -4.02 35.56 3.95
N LEU A 133 -3.59 36.05 5.12
CA LEU A 133 -3.06 37.39 5.31
C LEU A 133 -1.75 37.60 4.53
N LYS A 134 -0.85 36.65 4.60
CA LYS A 134 0.43 36.66 3.87
C LYS A 134 0.25 36.72 2.35
N ASN A 135 -0.80 36.10 1.83
CA ASN A 135 -1.11 36.07 0.40
C ASN A 135 -2.08 37.19 -0.06
N GLY A 136 -2.19 38.28 0.69
CA GLY A 136 -2.90 39.49 0.26
C GLY A 136 -4.43 39.37 0.33
N TYR A 137 -4.95 38.85 1.45
CA TYR A 137 -6.40 38.79 1.66
C TYR A 137 -7.04 40.20 1.58
N PRO A 138 -8.22 40.37 0.91
CA PRO A 138 -8.84 41.64 0.70
C PRO A 138 -9.13 42.41 1.99
N SER A 139 -8.66 43.69 2.07
CA SER A 139 -8.69 44.50 3.29
C SER A 139 -10.13 44.73 3.83
N HIS A 140 -11.10 44.84 2.96
CA HIS A 140 -12.52 45.02 3.37
C HIS A 140 -13.16 43.80 4.04
N LEU A 141 -12.48 42.62 3.97
CA LEU A 141 -12.93 41.36 4.59
C LEU A 141 -12.11 40.96 5.83
N LEU A 142 -11.05 41.73 6.19
CA LEU A 142 -10.16 41.42 7.30
C LEU A 142 -10.87 41.14 8.63
N HIS A 143 -11.93 41.90 8.93
CA HIS A 143 -12.70 41.71 10.15
C HIS A 143 -13.21 40.29 10.38
N LYS A 144 -13.50 39.55 9.27
CA LYS A 144 -13.94 38.14 9.36
C LYS A 144 -12.82 37.20 9.83
N LEU A 145 -11.59 37.46 9.42
CA LEU A 145 -10.44 36.67 9.86
C LEU A 145 -10.05 36.99 11.29
N GLU A 146 -10.08 38.28 11.68
CA GLU A 146 -9.77 38.74 13.05
C GLU A 146 -10.78 38.16 14.06
N GLU A 147 -12.07 38.19 13.73
CA GLU A 147 -13.11 37.57 14.58
C GLU A 147 -12.86 36.07 14.74
N ARG A 148 -12.60 35.33 13.64
CA ARG A 148 -12.31 33.90 13.67
C ARG A 148 -11.05 33.59 14.46
N ARG A 149 -9.99 34.40 14.29
CA ARG A 149 -8.74 34.28 15.07
C ARG A 149 -9.02 34.39 16.57
N THR A 150 -9.80 35.36 16.97
CA THR A 150 -10.18 35.58 18.38
C THR A 150 -10.97 34.37 18.92
N GLN A 151 -11.90 33.83 18.15
CA GLN A 151 -12.66 32.67 18.55
C GLN A 151 -11.80 31.41 18.67
N CYS A 152 -10.88 31.17 17.72
CA CYS A 152 -9.95 30.04 17.79
C CYS A 152 -9.06 30.11 19.05
N LEU A 153 -8.49 31.28 19.33
CA LEU A 153 -7.64 31.48 20.51
C LEU A 153 -8.42 31.26 21.83
N LYS A 154 -9.68 31.70 21.87
CA LYS A 154 -10.57 31.49 23.03
C LYS A 154 -10.80 29.99 23.29
N HIS A 155 -11.05 29.20 22.23
CA HIS A 155 -11.25 27.76 22.38
C HIS A 155 -9.97 27.02 22.80
N LEU A 156 -8.82 27.42 22.28
CA LEU A 156 -7.52 26.83 22.65
C LEU A 156 -7.18 27.12 24.11
N SER A 157 -7.40 28.38 24.59
CA SER A 157 -7.15 28.75 25.99
C SER A 157 -8.12 28.10 26.97
N ALA A 158 -9.37 27.87 26.59
CA ALA A 158 -10.33 27.14 27.42
C ALA A 158 -9.96 25.66 27.55
N GLY A 159 -9.46 25.05 26.47
CA GLY A 159 -8.96 23.66 26.50
C GLY A 159 -7.72 23.45 27.36
N GLN A 160 -6.85 24.47 27.47
CA GLN A 160 -5.68 24.42 28.36
C GLN A 160 -6.10 24.51 29.85
N LYS A 161 -7.03 25.37 30.20
CA LYS A 161 -7.54 25.49 31.58
C LYS A 161 -8.26 24.21 32.07
N ALA A 162 -8.99 23.53 31.20
CA ALA A 162 -9.64 22.26 31.53
C ALA A 162 -8.66 21.12 31.79
N LYS A 163 -7.42 21.21 31.29
CA LYS A 163 -6.34 20.22 31.56
C LYS A 163 -5.58 20.53 32.87
N GLU A 164 -5.52 21.78 33.28
CA GLU A 164 -4.87 22.19 34.55
C GLU A 164 -5.76 21.93 35.80
N ASP A 165 -7.09 21.88 35.61
CA ASP A 165 -8.05 21.63 36.70
C ASP A 165 -8.23 20.13 37.02
N ASP A 166 -7.74 19.20 36.17
CA ASP A 166 -7.84 17.74 36.38
C ASP A 166 -6.60 17.15 37.12
N ASP A 167 -5.62 17.99 37.46
CA ASP A 167 -4.41 17.60 38.18
C ASP A 167 -4.52 17.86 39.71
N THR A 168 -5.66 17.50 40.32
CA THR A 168 -5.80 17.45 41.78
C THR A 168 -5.45 16.05 42.30
N PRO A 169 -4.52 15.91 43.28
CA PRO A 169 -4.10 14.61 43.76
C PRO A 169 -5.12 14.05 44.78
N ALA A 170 -5.95 13.12 44.34
CA ALA A 170 -6.82 12.36 45.24
C ALA A 170 -6.25 10.97 45.56
N ALA A 171 -5.79 10.87 46.79
CA ALA A 171 -5.85 9.72 47.69
C ALA A 171 -5.27 8.34 47.28
N LYS A 172 -4.24 8.02 48.05
CA LYS A 172 -3.66 6.70 48.35
C LYS A 172 -4.67 5.62 48.76
N ASN A 173 -4.25 4.39 48.44
CA ASN A 173 -4.53 3.10 49.05
C ASN A 173 -5.52 2.20 48.32
N GLN A 174 -4.96 1.21 47.63
CA GLN A 174 -5.12 -0.20 48.05
C GLN A 174 -4.16 -1.11 47.26
N THR A 175 -3.34 -1.78 48.04
CA THR A 175 -2.42 -2.85 47.64
C THR A 175 -3.20 -4.10 47.25
N CYS A 176 -2.86 -4.72 46.15
CA CYS A 176 -2.94 -6.16 45.91
C CYS A 176 -1.73 -6.62 45.10
N PRO A 177 -1.11 -7.73 45.49
CA PRO A 177 0.12 -8.19 44.86
C PRO A 177 -0.18 -9.25 43.83
N ASP A 178 0.23 -9.03 42.59
CA ASP A 178 0.58 -10.17 41.74
C ASP A 178 1.70 -9.80 40.78
N ARG A 179 2.70 -10.61 40.90
CA ARG A 179 4.01 -10.59 40.30
C ARG A 179 3.86 -11.09 38.84
N ALA A 180 3.64 -10.21 37.90
CA ALA A 180 3.81 -10.50 36.51
C ALA A 180 4.91 -9.59 35.95
N THR A 181 5.93 -10.23 35.45
CA THR A 181 7.13 -9.71 34.79
C THR A 181 6.87 -8.43 33.99
N LYS A 182 7.53 -7.34 34.40
CA LYS A 182 7.72 -6.14 33.60
C LYS A 182 8.50 -6.54 32.33
N ALA A 183 7.79 -6.86 31.26
CA ALA A 183 8.32 -6.71 29.93
C ALA A 183 8.37 -5.20 29.65
N SER A 184 9.57 -4.64 29.64
CA SER A 184 9.83 -3.27 29.20
C SER A 184 9.15 -3.06 27.85
N ALA A 185 8.27 -2.07 27.75
CA ALA A 185 7.82 -1.54 26.48
C ALA A 185 9.03 -0.89 25.80
N GLY A 186 9.88 -1.71 25.19
CA GLY A 186 10.99 -1.24 24.37
C GLY A 186 10.43 -0.53 23.16
N ALA A 187 10.89 0.68 22.90
CA ALA A 187 10.67 1.37 21.64
C ALA A 187 10.98 0.39 20.51
N LEU A 188 10.03 0.21 19.55
CA LEU A 188 10.20 -0.66 18.40
C LEU A 188 11.39 -0.14 17.57
N THR A 189 12.54 -0.80 17.71
CA THR A 189 13.73 -0.49 16.90
C THR A 189 13.49 -0.96 15.47
N LEU A 190 13.83 -0.12 14.48
CA LEU A 190 13.81 -0.51 13.07
C LEU A 190 14.77 -1.69 12.84
N GLY A 191 14.35 -2.65 12.02
CA GLY A 191 15.17 -3.78 11.61
C GLY A 191 14.55 -5.14 11.92
N ILE A 192 15.39 -6.15 11.90
CA ILE A 192 15.05 -7.55 12.15
C ILE A 192 15.15 -7.82 13.65
N CYS A 193 14.23 -8.62 14.20
CA CYS A 193 14.26 -8.99 15.60
C CYS A 193 15.52 -9.82 15.93
N PRO A 194 16.04 -9.75 17.17
CA PRO A 194 17.25 -10.49 17.58
C PRO A 194 17.15 -12.03 17.50
N LYS A 195 15.90 -12.55 17.41
CA LYS A 195 15.61 -13.99 17.30
C LYS A 195 15.59 -14.50 15.85
N ALA A 196 15.97 -13.68 14.87
CA ALA A 196 15.98 -14.06 13.46
C ALA A 196 17.28 -13.65 12.79
N ASP A 197 17.79 -14.53 11.96
CA ASP A 197 19.03 -14.35 11.20
C ASP A 197 18.76 -14.28 9.70
N VAL A 198 19.62 -13.56 8.98
CA VAL A 198 19.66 -13.56 7.52
C VAL A 198 20.57 -14.68 7.05
N LEU A 199 20.02 -15.64 6.34
CA LEU A 199 20.80 -16.70 5.71
C LEU A 199 20.82 -16.55 4.19
N PHE A 200 21.80 -17.15 3.55
CA PHE A 200 21.89 -17.27 2.09
C PHE A 200 22.00 -18.74 1.69
N THR A 201 21.17 -19.13 0.72
CA THR A 201 21.30 -20.41 0.02
C THR A 201 21.15 -20.21 -1.48
N ALA A 202 21.80 -21.06 -2.27
CA ALA A 202 21.74 -20.96 -3.73
C ALA A 202 20.32 -21.10 -4.29
N GLU A 203 19.47 -21.89 -3.61
CA GLU A 203 18.08 -22.14 -4.04
C GLU A 203 17.12 -20.99 -3.69
N LYS A 204 17.29 -20.39 -2.50
CA LYS A 204 16.35 -19.41 -1.93
C LYS A 204 16.88 -17.97 -1.95
N GLY A 205 18.17 -17.79 -2.23
CA GLY A 205 18.83 -16.51 -2.07
C GLY A 205 18.94 -16.10 -0.59
N ARG A 206 18.95 -14.80 -0.33
CA ARG A 206 18.88 -14.23 1.03
C ARG A 206 17.49 -14.41 1.60
N HIS A 207 17.39 -14.93 2.82
CA HIS A 207 16.10 -15.14 3.48
C HIS A 207 16.24 -15.10 5.01
N LEU A 208 15.13 -14.93 5.71
CA LEU A 208 15.08 -14.87 7.15
C LEU A 208 14.74 -16.23 7.76
N VAL A 209 15.51 -16.62 8.78
CA VAL A 209 15.33 -17.87 9.54
C VAL A 209 15.28 -17.54 11.02
N ALA A 210 14.40 -18.19 11.77
CA ALA A 210 14.35 -18.07 13.21
C ALA A 210 15.61 -18.70 13.84
N ALA A 211 16.40 -17.89 14.57
CA ALA A 211 17.53 -18.38 15.37
C ALA A 211 17.08 -19.07 16.66
N GLU A 212 15.96 -18.61 17.21
CA GLU A 212 15.32 -19.13 18.39
C GLU A 212 13.83 -19.36 18.17
N ARG A 213 13.15 -19.97 19.14
CA ARG A 213 11.70 -20.10 19.11
C ARG A 213 11.02 -18.72 19.24
N ILE A 214 10.14 -18.40 18.31
CA ILE A 214 9.35 -17.17 18.25
C ILE A 214 7.89 -17.49 18.55
N ALA A 215 7.27 -16.75 19.48
CA ALA A 215 5.88 -16.93 19.85
C ALA A 215 4.94 -16.16 18.89
N PRO A 216 3.66 -16.59 18.74
CA PRO A 216 2.67 -15.85 17.99
C PRO A 216 2.48 -14.42 18.52
N GLY A 217 2.38 -13.44 17.62
CA GLY A 217 2.25 -12.02 17.95
C GLY A 217 3.57 -11.28 18.16
N GLU A 218 4.71 -11.98 18.35
CA GLU A 218 6.02 -11.31 18.43
C GLU A 218 6.36 -10.60 17.12
N VAL A 219 6.99 -9.43 17.22
CA VAL A 219 7.46 -8.67 16.06
C VAL A 219 8.71 -9.33 15.49
N LEU A 220 8.66 -9.65 14.23
CA LEU A 220 9.76 -10.27 13.47
C LEU A 220 10.62 -9.23 12.76
N LEU A 221 9.95 -8.18 12.28
CA LEU A 221 10.54 -7.16 11.43
C LEU A 221 9.73 -5.86 11.57
N HIS A 222 10.44 -4.74 11.67
CA HIS A 222 9.88 -3.39 11.57
C HIS A 222 10.69 -2.61 10.55
N ASP A 223 10.06 -2.21 9.42
CA ASP A 223 10.77 -1.64 8.28
C ASP A 223 10.11 -0.34 7.78
N ARG A 224 10.91 0.54 7.19
CA ARG A 224 10.46 1.73 6.47
C ARG A 224 10.77 1.62 5.00
N PRO A 225 9.93 2.17 4.12
CA PRO A 225 10.23 2.13 2.70
C PRO A 225 11.44 3.01 2.40
N TYR A 226 12.35 2.52 1.56
CA TYR A 226 13.39 3.37 0.97
C TYR A 226 12.78 4.49 0.15
N SER A 227 11.72 4.19 -0.60
CA SER A 227 10.90 5.15 -1.35
C SER A 227 9.49 4.62 -1.58
N CYS A 228 8.54 5.53 -1.77
CA CYS A 228 7.16 5.19 -2.08
C CYS A 228 6.53 6.20 -3.05
N VAL A 229 5.51 5.75 -3.78
CA VAL A 229 4.68 6.59 -4.65
C VAL A 229 3.22 6.35 -4.32
N LEU A 230 2.49 7.42 -4.04
CA LEU A 230 1.06 7.42 -3.82
C LEU A 230 0.36 7.03 -5.13
N ILE A 231 -0.62 6.12 -5.06
CA ILE A 231 -1.41 5.77 -6.23
C ILE A 231 -2.42 6.88 -6.49
N PRO A 232 -2.43 7.46 -7.71
CA PRO A 232 -3.46 8.40 -8.08
C PRO A 232 -4.84 7.75 -7.89
N GLY A 233 -5.76 8.46 -7.25
CA GLY A 233 -7.12 7.99 -7.07
C GLY A 233 -7.71 7.63 -8.41
N MET A 234 -8.33 6.48 -8.49
CA MET A 234 -9.18 6.16 -9.62
C MET A 234 -10.35 7.14 -9.56
N GLU A 235 -10.40 8.11 -10.45
CA GLU A 235 -11.70 8.51 -10.94
C GLU A 235 -12.38 7.21 -11.36
N GLU A 236 -13.48 6.85 -10.71
CA GLU A 236 -14.30 5.72 -11.17
C GLU A 236 -14.49 5.94 -12.66
N VAL A 237 -13.86 5.09 -13.46
CA VAL A 237 -14.04 5.09 -14.90
C VAL A 237 -15.54 5.01 -15.10
N LYS A 238 -16.15 6.09 -15.56
CA LYS A 238 -17.55 6.15 -15.94
C LYS A 238 -17.76 5.16 -17.08
N GLY A 239 -17.89 3.91 -16.72
CA GLY A 239 -18.47 2.88 -17.55
C GLY A 239 -19.96 3.02 -17.47
N THR A 240 -20.57 3.37 -18.61
CA THR A 240 -21.99 3.41 -18.93
C THR A 240 -22.74 4.71 -18.65
N ALA A 241 -23.17 5.28 -19.76
CA ALA A 241 -24.11 6.38 -19.86
C ALA A 241 -25.32 6.22 -18.90
N GLY A 242 -25.52 7.20 -18.00
CA GLY A 242 -26.80 7.33 -17.30
C GLY A 242 -26.79 7.70 -15.84
N ARG A 243 -25.66 7.91 -15.17
CA ARG A 243 -25.68 8.32 -13.75
C ARG A 243 -25.71 9.84 -13.62
N ARG A 244 -26.83 10.35 -13.09
CA ARG A 244 -26.97 11.70 -12.57
C ARG A 244 -25.86 11.96 -11.55
N GLU A 245 -25.12 13.07 -11.73
CA GLU A 245 -24.16 13.60 -10.79
C GLU A 245 -24.81 13.74 -9.40
N LYS A 246 -24.46 12.90 -8.43
CA LYS A 246 -24.67 13.24 -7.03
C LYS A 246 -23.72 14.39 -6.74
N GLN A 247 -24.26 15.54 -6.32
CA GLN A 247 -23.55 16.69 -5.81
C GLN A 247 -22.77 16.30 -4.54
N GLY A 248 -21.49 16.02 -4.69
CA GLY A 248 -20.57 15.63 -3.67
C GLY A 248 -19.48 14.80 -4.35
N GLY A 249 -18.50 15.46 -5.00
CA GLY A 249 -17.40 14.78 -5.70
C GLY A 249 -16.68 13.85 -4.74
N ALA A 250 -16.65 12.56 -5.03
CA ALA A 250 -15.84 11.60 -4.32
C ALA A 250 -14.36 12.01 -4.48
N PHE A 251 -13.74 12.47 -3.38
CA PHE A 251 -12.32 12.76 -3.36
C PHE A 251 -11.55 11.44 -3.38
N GLY A 252 -10.61 11.31 -4.33
CA GLY A 252 -9.67 10.21 -4.33
C GLY A 252 -8.78 10.24 -3.07
N THR A 253 -8.24 9.09 -2.73
CA THR A 253 -7.37 8.94 -1.54
C THR A 253 -6.15 9.85 -1.58
N GLU A 254 -5.62 10.15 -2.78
CA GLU A 254 -4.49 11.06 -2.96
C GLU A 254 -4.79 12.50 -2.53
N HIS A 255 -6.05 12.92 -2.51
CA HIS A 255 -6.43 14.25 -2.09
C HIS A 255 -6.34 14.47 -0.58
N ARG A 256 -6.32 13.37 0.20
CA ARG A 256 -6.25 13.38 1.66
C ARG A 256 -4.88 13.02 2.20
N ARG A 257 -3.89 12.72 1.33
CA ARG A 257 -2.63 12.13 1.77
C ARG A 257 -1.41 12.96 1.37
N CYS A 258 -0.42 12.95 2.24
CA CYS A 258 0.89 13.52 1.96
C CYS A 258 1.63 12.69 0.90
N HIS A 259 2.14 13.33 -0.15
CA HIS A 259 2.84 12.66 -1.26
C HIS A 259 4.23 12.13 -0.88
N ARG A 260 4.73 12.46 0.32
CA ARG A 260 6.00 11.95 0.84
C ARG A 260 5.80 10.85 1.87
N CYS A 261 5.08 11.13 2.95
CA CYS A 261 4.97 10.23 4.10
C CYS A 261 3.64 9.45 4.17
N LEU A 262 2.71 9.68 3.24
CA LEU A 262 1.37 9.08 3.14
C LEU A 262 0.45 9.39 4.33
N ALA A 263 0.86 10.20 5.29
CA ALA A 263 0.00 10.62 6.40
C ALA A 263 -1.24 11.34 5.89
N GLU A 264 -2.38 11.09 6.54
CA GLU A 264 -3.63 11.77 6.23
C GLU A 264 -3.59 13.23 6.67
N THR A 265 -4.13 14.13 5.87
CA THR A 265 -4.20 15.56 6.19
C THR A 265 -5.40 16.22 5.50
N LEU A 266 -6.14 17.03 6.25
CA LEU A 266 -7.17 17.91 5.72
C LEU A 266 -6.60 19.27 5.27
N CYS A 267 -5.41 19.61 5.76
CA CYS A 267 -4.75 20.91 5.57
C CYS A 267 -3.39 20.74 4.89
N PRO A 268 -3.34 20.20 3.66
CA PRO A 268 -2.06 20.00 3.00
C PRO A 268 -1.36 21.32 2.68
N VAL A 269 -0.03 21.27 2.76
CA VAL A 269 0.89 22.29 2.21
C VAL A 269 1.08 21.94 0.72
N PRO A 270 0.75 22.85 -0.22
CA PRO A 270 0.88 22.59 -1.65
C PRO A 270 2.33 22.68 -2.11
N CYS A 271 2.66 22.00 -3.21
CA CYS A 271 3.86 22.35 -3.98
C CYS A 271 3.69 23.75 -4.59
N GLU A 272 4.77 24.54 -4.64
CA GLU A 272 4.73 25.87 -5.24
C GLU A 272 4.71 25.82 -6.78
N GLY A 273 5.34 24.80 -7.38
CA GLY A 273 5.47 24.68 -8.83
C GLY A 273 4.35 23.92 -9.53
N CYS A 274 3.76 22.90 -8.89
CA CYS A 274 2.70 22.09 -9.49
C CYS A 274 1.41 22.08 -8.66
N SER A 275 0.30 21.72 -9.31
CA SER A 275 -1.02 21.58 -8.67
C SER A 275 -1.27 20.20 -8.07
N TYR A 276 -0.40 19.23 -8.33
CA TYR A 276 -0.61 17.83 -7.98
C TYR A 276 -0.06 17.46 -6.60
N SER A 277 1.20 17.79 -6.32
CA SER A 277 1.87 17.35 -5.09
C SER A 277 1.49 18.20 -3.89
N ARG A 278 1.22 17.52 -2.79
CA ARG A 278 0.81 18.10 -1.51
C ARG A 278 1.42 17.34 -0.35
N TYR A 279 1.61 18.03 0.78
CA TYR A 279 2.37 17.51 1.90
C TYR A 279 1.65 17.81 3.22
N CYS A 280 1.86 16.98 4.24
CA CYS A 280 1.27 17.22 5.57
C CYS A 280 1.96 18.37 6.35
N SER A 281 3.16 18.77 5.94
CA SER A 281 3.94 19.82 6.58
C SER A 281 4.96 20.42 5.61
N THR A 282 5.50 21.58 5.97
CA THR A 282 6.61 22.23 5.28
C THR A 282 7.90 21.40 5.33
N SER A 283 8.12 20.62 6.40
CA SER A 283 9.23 19.67 6.46
C SER A 283 9.10 18.60 5.38
N CYS A 284 7.93 17.93 5.27
CA CYS A 284 7.70 16.96 4.20
C CYS A 284 7.82 17.57 2.80
N GLN A 285 7.37 18.82 2.61
CA GLN A 285 7.52 19.54 1.34
C GLN A 285 8.99 19.76 0.99
N ARG A 286 9.80 20.29 1.93
CA ARG A 286 11.22 20.56 1.75
C ARG A 286 12.00 19.26 1.49
N GLU A 287 11.81 18.26 2.31
CA GLU A 287 12.49 16.97 2.17
C GLU A 287 12.14 16.28 0.86
N ALA A 288 10.86 16.30 0.43
CA ALA A 288 10.47 15.79 -0.88
C ALA A 288 11.13 16.56 -2.02
N TRP A 289 11.21 17.91 -1.89
CA TRP A 289 11.86 18.76 -2.88
C TRP A 289 13.34 18.42 -3.02
N GLU A 290 14.05 18.25 -1.93
CA GLU A 290 15.47 17.92 -1.89
C GLU A 290 15.74 16.51 -2.42
N GLU A 291 14.92 15.51 -2.04
CA GLU A 291 15.12 14.11 -2.40
C GLU A 291 14.76 13.82 -3.87
N HIS A 292 13.64 14.34 -4.38
CA HIS A 292 13.13 13.91 -5.70
C HIS A 292 12.21 14.92 -6.40
N HIS A 293 11.36 15.68 -5.68
CA HIS A 293 10.23 16.37 -6.30
C HIS A 293 10.64 17.53 -7.20
N ARG A 294 11.78 18.20 -6.94
CA ARG A 294 12.30 19.27 -7.79
C ARG A 294 12.48 18.86 -9.26
N TRP A 295 12.78 17.58 -9.50
CA TRP A 295 12.91 17.00 -10.85
C TRP A 295 11.60 16.40 -11.36
N GLU A 296 10.78 15.85 -10.47
CA GLU A 296 9.45 15.33 -10.84
C GLU A 296 8.47 16.47 -11.14
N CYS A 297 8.59 17.62 -10.50
CA CYS A 297 7.67 18.74 -10.60
C CYS A 297 7.42 19.20 -12.05
N PRO A 298 8.46 19.49 -12.87
CA PRO A 298 8.26 19.90 -14.26
C PRO A 298 7.74 18.81 -15.18
N MET A 299 7.94 17.52 -14.84
CA MET A 299 7.51 16.37 -15.63
C MET A 299 6.33 15.58 -15.00
N GLY A 300 5.61 16.22 -14.08
CA GLY A 300 4.53 15.55 -13.33
C GLY A 300 3.42 14.99 -14.20
N ALA A 301 3.05 15.64 -15.30
CA ALA A 301 2.08 15.15 -16.27
C ALA A 301 2.60 13.88 -16.99
N ASP A 302 3.87 13.86 -17.38
CA ASP A 302 4.51 12.72 -18.03
C ASP A 302 4.56 11.50 -17.08
N LEU A 303 4.89 11.74 -15.80
CA LEU A 303 4.94 10.67 -14.78
C LEU A 303 3.58 10.01 -14.56
N ARG A 304 2.47 10.74 -14.68
CA ARG A 304 1.12 10.17 -14.57
C ARG A 304 0.82 9.14 -15.66
N VAL A 305 1.33 9.33 -16.86
CA VAL A 305 1.14 8.40 -17.99
C VAL A 305 2.19 7.30 -18.03
N MET A 306 3.39 7.55 -17.48
CA MET A 306 4.48 6.57 -17.39
C MET A 306 4.29 5.51 -16.31
N GLY A 307 3.32 5.68 -15.41
CA GLY A 307 2.93 4.70 -14.40
C GLY A 307 3.74 4.73 -13.11
N VAL A 308 3.12 4.20 -12.05
CA VAL A 308 3.63 4.26 -10.67
C VAL A 308 4.98 3.57 -10.49
N MET A 309 5.21 2.43 -11.18
CA MET A 309 6.48 1.71 -11.11
C MET A 309 7.63 2.53 -11.70
N SER A 310 7.40 3.20 -12.81
CA SER A 310 8.40 4.05 -13.46
C SER A 310 8.73 5.27 -12.62
N GLN A 311 7.72 5.90 -12.01
CA GLN A 311 7.90 7.00 -11.07
C GLN A 311 8.67 6.56 -9.81
N LEU A 312 8.33 5.39 -9.25
CA LEU A 312 9.05 4.85 -8.08
C LEU A 312 10.51 4.55 -8.40
N ALA A 313 10.79 3.94 -9.58
CA ALA A 313 12.15 3.69 -10.03
C ALA A 313 12.96 4.98 -10.17
N LEU A 314 12.35 6.01 -10.76
CA LEU A 314 12.97 7.34 -10.85
C LEU A 314 13.25 7.93 -9.46
N ARG A 315 12.29 7.90 -8.53
CA ARG A 315 12.48 8.36 -7.14
C ARG A 315 13.61 7.65 -6.41
N VAL A 316 13.67 6.32 -6.53
CA VAL A 316 14.76 5.52 -5.94
C VAL A 316 16.11 5.99 -6.45
N THR A 317 16.20 6.21 -7.76
CA THR A 317 17.42 6.69 -8.43
C THR A 317 17.80 8.10 -8.01
N LEU A 318 16.85 9.04 -8.01
CA LEU A 318 17.04 10.44 -7.60
C LEU A 318 17.47 10.55 -6.13
N LYS A 319 16.82 9.80 -5.24
CA LYS A 319 17.19 9.75 -3.81
C LYS A 319 18.59 9.20 -3.60
N ALA A 320 18.99 8.20 -4.40
CA ALA A 320 20.34 7.65 -4.34
C ALA A 320 21.41 8.65 -4.77
N GLY A 321 21.17 9.36 -5.86
CA GLY A 321 22.16 10.24 -6.50
C GLY A 321 23.30 9.46 -7.16
N LEU A 322 24.03 10.13 -8.06
CA LEU A 322 25.10 9.50 -8.87
C LEU A 322 26.19 8.83 -8.06
N LYS A 323 26.62 9.45 -6.96
CA LYS A 323 27.66 8.91 -6.09
C LYS A 323 27.30 7.52 -5.53
N ASN A 324 26.12 7.36 -4.97
CA ASN A 324 25.70 6.09 -4.38
C ASN A 324 25.45 5.03 -5.47
N ILE A 325 24.94 5.43 -6.64
CA ILE A 325 24.79 4.53 -7.79
C ILE A 325 26.15 4.00 -8.23
N GLN A 326 27.15 4.87 -8.36
CA GLN A 326 28.51 4.48 -8.74
C GLN A 326 29.13 3.56 -7.70
N MET A 327 29.05 3.91 -6.41
CA MET A 327 29.56 3.06 -5.32
C MET A 327 28.90 1.69 -5.28
N ALA A 328 27.59 1.59 -5.58
CA ALA A 328 26.87 0.33 -5.62
C ALA A 328 27.29 -0.58 -6.79
N ARG A 329 27.91 -0.03 -7.82
CA ARG A 329 28.39 -0.75 -9.00
C ARG A 329 29.84 -1.22 -8.86
N GLU A 330 30.60 -0.63 -7.94
CA GLU A 330 31.97 -1.06 -7.70
C GLU A 330 31.99 -2.45 -7.07
N PRO A 331 32.81 -3.39 -7.59
CA PRO A 331 32.96 -4.69 -6.95
C PRO A 331 33.51 -4.48 -5.54
N ILE A 332 32.91 -5.15 -4.57
CA ILE A 332 33.38 -5.14 -3.17
C ILE A 332 34.80 -5.65 -3.17
N ARG A 333 35.80 -4.73 -3.11
CA ARG A 333 37.19 -5.08 -2.91
C ARG A 333 37.30 -5.58 -1.48
N ASP A 334 37.72 -6.85 -1.32
CA ASP A 334 38.05 -7.44 -0.04
C ASP A 334 39.09 -6.54 0.68
N ARG A 335 38.68 -5.87 1.73
CA ARG A 335 39.53 -5.03 2.58
C ARG A 335 40.38 -5.84 3.58
N HIS A 336 40.47 -7.15 3.41
CA HIS A 336 41.33 -8.01 4.23
C HIS A 336 41.97 -9.09 3.35
N THR A 337 43.16 -8.84 2.83
CA THR A 337 44.27 -9.78 2.83
C THR A 337 45.51 -9.10 2.23
N ASN A 338 46.44 -8.68 3.08
CA ASN A 338 47.86 -8.73 2.79
C ASN A 338 48.26 -10.18 3.01
N SER A 339 48.48 -10.94 1.94
CA SER A 339 49.44 -12.06 1.86
C SER A 339 49.34 -12.69 0.48
N GLU A 340 50.41 -12.53 -0.24
CA GLU A 340 51.15 -13.38 -1.18
C GLU A 340 50.41 -14.40 -2.07
N GLU A 341 50.61 -14.17 -3.35
CA GLU A 341 50.68 -15.02 -4.52
C GLU A 341 50.34 -16.51 -4.40
N SER A 342 49.35 -16.93 -5.19
CA SER A 342 49.48 -18.19 -5.95
C SER A 342 48.49 -18.20 -7.15
N ASN A 343 49.09 -18.41 -8.33
CA ASN A 343 48.45 -18.70 -9.60
C ASN A 343 47.56 -19.94 -9.53
N VAL A 344 46.29 -19.85 -9.91
CA VAL A 344 45.61 -20.96 -10.62
C VAL A 344 44.51 -20.38 -11.49
N ASN A 345 44.60 -20.66 -12.80
CA ASN A 345 43.52 -20.46 -13.79
C ASN A 345 42.31 -21.33 -13.43
N ASP A 346 41.14 -20.75 -13.23
CA ASP A 346 39.90 -21.46 -13.44
C ASP A 346 38.77 -20.45 -13.84
N GLU A 347 38.32 -20.60 -15.10
CA GLU A 347 37.21 -19.88 -15.65
C GLU A 347 35.91 -20.50 -15.16
N SER A 348 35.37 -20.00 -14.06
CA SER A 348 33.95 -20.18 -13.71
C SER A 348 33.37 -18.88 -13.18
N TYR A 349 32.41 -18.31 -13.91
CA TYR A 349 31.61 -17.17 -13.51
C TYR A 349 30.79 -17.51 -12.26
N HIS A 350 31.39 -17.48 -11.09
CA HIS A 350 30.69 -17.47 -9.82
C HIS A 350 30.53 -16.02 -9.39
N SER A 351 29.23 -15.56 -9.39
CA SER A 351 28.83 -14.31 -8.77
C SER A 351 29.32 -14.30 -7.31
N LYS A 352 30.35 -13.52 -7.00
CA LYS A 352 30.85 -13.36 -5.64
C LYS A 352 29.75 -12.79 -4.75
N GLN A 353 29.43 -13.50 -3.69
CA GLN A 353 28.49 -13.17 -2.64
C GLN A 353 28.87 -11.86 -1.93
N PRO A 354 27.92 -11.01 -1.57
CA PRO A 354 28.16 -9.97 -0.58
C PRO A 354 28.34 -10.61 0.80
N ASP A 355 29.35 -10.14 1.52
CA ASP A 355 29.68 -10.57 2.87
C ASP A 355 28.46 -10.49 3.81
N PRO A 356 28.09 -11.58 4.51
CA PRO A 356 26.98 -11.59 5.47
C PRO A 356 27.16 -10.64 6.66
N SER A 357 28.39 -10.15 6.90
CA SER A 357 28.70 -9.23 8.00
C SER A 357 28.26 -7.78 7.80
N MET A 358 27.70 -7.41 6.65
CA MET A 358 27.14 -6.07 6.43
C MET A 358 25.81 -5.89 7.16
N SER A 359 25.90 -5.62 8.44
CA SER A 359 24.79 -5.45 9.41
C SER A 359 23.92 -4.18 9.22
N HIS A 360 23.95 -3.53 8.07
CA HIS A 360 23.16 -2.34 7.78
C HIS A 360 22.09 -2.62 6.73
N TYR A 361 21.17 -3.53 7.05
CA TYR A 361 19.89 -3.62 6.37
C TYR A 361 18.99 -2.52 6.93
N GLY A 362 18.85 -1.46 6.21
CA GLY A 362 18.04 -0.32 6.58
C GLY A 362 18.00 0.66 5.40
N ASP A 363 17.90 1.93 5.60
CA ASP A 363 17.79 3.00 4.59
C ASP A 363 18.94 3.08 3.56
N SER A 364 19.73 2.02 3.38
CA SER A 364 20.87 1.98 2.45
C SER A 364 20.42 1.71 1.02
N TYR A 365 20.88 2.54 0.09
CA TYR A 365 20.70 2.31 -1.35
C TYR A 365 21.26 0.96 -1.82
N LEU A 366 22.37 0.51 -1.22
CA LEU A 366 22.97 -0.79 -1.54
C LEU A 366 21.99 -1.95 -1.36
N SER A 367 21.17 -1.91 -0.31
CA SER A 367 20.15 -2.94 -0.07
C SER A 367 19.09 -2.99 -1.18
N VAL A 368 18.72 -1.84 -1.75
CA VAL A 368 17.82 -1.76 -2.89
C VAL A 368 18.51 -2.19 -4.18
N PHE A 369 19.73 -1.71 -4.42
CA PHE A 369 20.47 -1.97 -5.66
C PHE A 369 20.71 -3.45 -5.91
N HIS A 370 20.95 -4.23 -4.84
CA HIS A 370 21.20 -5.66 -4.90
C HIS A 370 19.95 -6.56 -4.88
N LEU A 371 18.75 -6.00 -4.94
CA LEU A 371 17.54 -6.78 -5.18
C LEU A 371 17.53 -7.37 -6.59
N LEU A 372 16.87 -8.50 -6.75
CA LEU A 372 16.81 -9.21 -8.03
C LEU A 372 15.99 -8.41 -9.07
N HIS A 373 16.50 -8.32 -10.28
CA HIS A 373 15.87 -7.64 -11.41
C HIS A 373 15.41 -8.58 -12.53
N HIS A 374 15.85 -9.83 -12.52
CA HIS A 374 15.44 -10.89 -13.46
C HIS A 374 15.48 -10.51 -14.94
N LEU A 375 16.46 -9.71 -15.38
CA LEU A 375 16.56 -9.20 -16.75
C LEU A 375 16.40 -10.33 -17.80
N ASN A 376 17.06 -11.46 -17.60
CA ASN A 376 17.05 -12.62 -18.48
C ASN A 376 15.75 -13.43 -18.46
N ARG A 377 14.85 -13.17 -17.52
CA ARG A 377 13.54 -13.84 -17.40
C ARG A 377 12.40 -13.06 -18.05
N HIS A 378 12.58 -11.76 -18.21
CA HIS A 378 11.58 -10.92 -18.89
C HIS A 378 11.54 -11.19 -20.38
N SER A 379 10.36 -11.13 -20.98
CA SER A 379 10.23 -11.22 -22.44
C SER A 379 10.95 -10.06 -23.13
N PRO A 380 11.53 -10.24 -24.33
CA PRO A 380 12.20 -9.17 -25.05
C PRO A 380 11.34 -7.91 -25.23
N ALA A 381 10.05 -8.06 -25.55
CA ALA A 381 9.13 -6.94 -25.69
C ALA A 381 8.93 -6.17 -24.38
N LEU A 382 8.84 -6.87 -23.24
CA LEU A 382 8.72 -6.22 -21.93
C LEU A 382 10.02 -5.52 -21.52
N ARG A 383 11.18 -6.14 -21.78
CA ARG A 383 12.49 -5.48 -21.59
C ARG A 383 12.59 -4.21 -22.39
N PHE A 384 12.16 -4.26 -23.66
CA PHE A 384 12.15 -3.11 -24.54
C PHE A 384 11.22 -2.00 -24.04
N LEU A 385 10.00 -2.34 -23.61
CA LEU A 385 9.08 -1.38 -22.99
C LEU A 385 9.71 -0.68 -21.77
N CYS A 386 10.27 -1.45 -20.85
CA CYS A 386 10.92 -0.90 -19.65
C CYS A 386 12.12 -0.01 -20.01
N ALA A 387 12.92 -0.42 -20.99
CA ALA A 387 14.11 0.30 -21.40
C ALA A 387 13.79 1.61 -22.15
N VAL A 388 12.83 1.61 -23.08
CA VAL A 388 12.36 2.84 -23.76
C VAL A 388 11.73 3.79 -22.74
N THR A 389 10.94 3.27 -21.79
CA THR A 389 10.37 4.11 -20.73
C THR A 389 11.48 4.74 -19.87
N ALA A 390 12.50 3.99 -19.48
CA ALA A 390 13.64 4.53 -18.72
C ALA A 390 14.42 5.58 -19.53
N ALA A 391 14.69 5.33 -20.81
CA ALA A 391 15.40 6.26 -21.69
C ALA A 391 14.60 7.56 -21.86
N THR A 392 13.29 7.47 -22.12
CA THR A 392 12.41 8.63 -22.25
C THR A 392 12.37 9.46 -20.97
N LEU A 393 12.26 8.83 -19.78
CA LEU A 393 12.30 9.52 -18.49
C LEU A 393 13.62 10.24 -18.28
N CYS A 394 14.76 9.63 -18.65
CA CYS A 394 16.06 10.25 -18.51
C CYS A 394 16.25 11.44 -19.47
N LEU A 395 15.75 11.34 -20.69
CA LEU A 395 15.77 12.46 -21.64
C LEU A 395 14.88 13.62 -21.16
N LYS A 396 13.71 13.33 -20.61
CA LYS A 396 12.84 14.34 -19.98
C LYS A 396 13.51 14.95 -18.73
N LEU A 397 14.19 14.15 -17.93
CA LEU A 397 14.92 14.61 -16.77
C LEU A 397 16.04 15.60 -17.17
N SER A 398 16.78 15.33 -18.24
CA SER A 398 17.83 16.22 -18.74
C SER A 398 17.29 17.58 -19.20
N GLN A 399 16.04 17.62 -19.69
CA GLN A 399 15.35 18.85 -20.04
C GLN A 399 14.92 19.68 -18.81
N ALA A 400 14.74 19.03 -17.65
CA ALA A 400 14.33 19.67 -16.40
C ALA A 400 15.46 20.45 -15.69
N GLY A 401 16.71 20.31 -16.13
CA GLY A 401 17.87 21.04 -15.62
C GLY A 401 19.06 20.14 -15.28
N PRO A 402 20.21 20.76 -14.94
CA PRO A 402 21.43 20.01 -14.62
C PRO A 402 21.35 19.31 -13.27
N PRO A 403 22.16 18.23 -13.07
CA PRO A 403 22.26 17.57 -11.77
C PRO A 403 22.87 18.51 -10.72
N PRO A 404 22.52 18.37 -9.43
CA PRO A 404 23.14 19.16 -8.38
C PRO A 404 24.63 18.81 -8.27
N ALA A 405 25.45 19.81 -7.97
CA ALA A 405 26.90 19.62 -7.79
C ALA A 405 27.24 18.58 -6.71
N SER A 406 26.35 18.40 -5.71
CA SER A 406 26.50 17.39 -4.65
C SER A 406 26.45 15.94 -5.15
N TRP A 407 25.96 15.71 -6.36
CA TRP A 407 25.91 14.37 -6.97
C TRP A 407 27.22 13.94 -7.61
N HIS A 408 28.09 14.91 -7.93
CA HIS A 408 29.38 14.59 -8.53
C HIS A 408 30.38 14.07 -7.50
N LEU A 409 31.12 13.03 -7.88
CA LEU A 409 32.27 12.60 -7.12
C LEU A 409 33.32 13.71 -7.13
N SER A 410 33.81 14.10 -5.94
CA SER A 410 35.03 14.93 -5.86
C SER A 410 36.12 14.19 -6.61
N ARG A 411 36.58 14.74 -7.75
CA ARG A 411 37.74 14.18 -8.46
C ARG A 411 38.91 14.14 -7.46
N PRO A 412 39.61 13.01 -7.33
CA PRO A 412 40.84 12.99 -6.52
C PRO A 412 41.81 14.03 -7.08
N SER A 413 42.22 14.98 -6.23
CA SER A 413 43.23 15.95 -6.53
C SER A 413 44.58 15.27 -6.75
N GLY A 414 44.86 14.88 -7.98
CA GLY A 414 46.10 14.17 -8.31
C GLY A 414 46.32 14.06 -9.82
N ALA A 415 46.36 15.19 -10.49
CA ALA A 415 47.06 15.33 -11.76
C ALA A 415 47.40 16.82 -11.99
N ASN A 416 48.66 17.15 -11.81
CA ASN A 416 49.21 18.45 -12.24
C ASN A 416 48.91 18.68 -13.71
N SER A 417 48.00 19.62 -13.99
CA SER A 417 48.00 20.35 -15.26
C SER A 417 47.77 21.85 -14.95
N GLN A 418 48.87 22.57 -15.08
CA GLN A 418 48.86 24.02 -15.15
C GLN A 418 47.97 24.46 -16.34
N SER A 419 46.82 25.02 -16.05
CA SER A 419 46.07 25.84 -16.99
C SER A 419 45.39 26.96 -16.21
N SER A 420 45.51 28.13 -16.76
CA SER A 420 45.19 29.47 -16.32
C SER A 420 43.81 29.68 -15.67
N PRO A 421 43.69 30.70 -14.77
CA PRO A 421 42.45 31.01 -14.06
C PRO A 421 41.61 32.00 -14.89
N HIS A 422 40.74 31.47 -15.75
CA HIS A 422 39.62 32.21 -16.34
C HIS A 422 38.71 31.17 -17.04
N GLU A 423 37.76 30.62 -16.31
CA GLU A 423 36.47 30.22 -16.86
C GLU A 423 35.49 30.03 -15.70
N GLU A 424 34.63 31.00 -15.55
CA GLU A 424 33.47 30.99 -14.69
C GLU A 424 32.43 30.01 -15.22
N GLY A 425 31.83 29.19 -14.32
CA GLY A 425 30.53 28.58 -14.55
C GLY A 425 30.52 27.39 -15.50
N GLY A 426 31.23 26.30 -15.19
CA GLY A 426 31.03 25.03 -15.89
C GLY A 426 29.59 24.52 -15.65
N VAL A 427 28.72 24.70 -16.63
CA VAL A 427 27.42 24.01 -16.69
C VAL A 427 27.72 22.51 -16.72
N THR A 428 27.45 21.82 -15.63
CA THR A 428 27.58 20.36 -15.56
C THR A 428 26.56 19.75 -16.52
N ASP A 429 27.04 19.09 -17.56
CA ASP A 429 26.21 18.48 -18.59
C ASP A 429 25.76 17.08 -18.13
N TRP A 430 24.46 16.81 -18.23
CA TRP A 430 23.90 15.48 -17.99
C TRP A 430 24.48 14.39 -18.92
N SER A 431 25.08 14.77 -20.06
CA SER A 431 25.51 13.83 -21.10
C SER A 431 26.51 12.77 -20.60
N SER A 432 27.40 13.13 -19.68
CA SER A 432 28.38 12.20 -19.12
C SER A 432 27.80 11.20 -18.12
N ASP A 433 26.72 11.56 -17.42
CA ASP A 433 26.15 10.77 -16.33
C ASP A 433 24.78 10.17 -16.69
N MET A 434 24.25 10.54 -17.85
CA MET A 434 22.92 10.12 -18.33
C MET A 434 22.77 8.60 -18.37
N TRP A 435 23.80 7.90 -18.90
CA TRP A 435 23.76 6.45 -18.99
C TRP A 435 23.77 5.79 -17.61
N LEU A 436 24.49 6.35 -16.63
CA LEU A 436 24.54 5.83 -15.26
C LEU A 436 23.18 5.97 -14.57
N MET A 437 22.55 7.12 -14.69
CA MET A 437 21.21 7.36 -14.17
C MET A 437 20.18 6.46 -14.86
N GLY A 438 20.22 6.41 -16.17
CA GLY A 438 19.25 5.65 -16.96
C GLY A 438 19.34 4.14 -16.76
N SER A 439 20.56 3.61 -16.66
CA SER A 439 20.78 2.20 -16.30
C SER A 439 20.22 1.90 -14.90
N ALA A 440 20.40 2.82 -13.93
CA ALA A 440 19.84 2.64 -12.59
C ALA A 440 18.29 2.69 -12.62
N VAL A 441 17.69 3.62 -13.37
CA VAL A 441 16.23 3.68 -13.55
C VAL A 441 15.71 2.39 -14.17
N LEU A 442 16.33 1.91 -15.25
CA LEU A 442 15.96 0.63 -15.88
C LEU A 442 16.08 -0.54 -14.90
N ARG A 443 17.19 -0.62 -14.16
CA ARG A 443 17.40 -1.65 -13.14
C ARG A 443 16.25 -1.65 -12.13
N HIS A 444 15.89 -0.47 -11.62
CA HIS A 444 14.83 -0.36 -10.63
C HIS A 444 13.44 -0.64 -11.21
N ILE A 445 13.12 -0.24 -12.45
CA ILE A 445 11.85 -0.63 -13.09
C ILE A 445 11.72 -2.17 -13.12
N LEU A 446 12.79 -2.88 -13.47
CA LEU A 446 12.79 -4.34 -13.52
C LEU A 446 12.72 -4.97 -12.12
N GLN A 447 13.46 -4.43 -11.13
CA GLN A 447 13.44 -4.90 -9.73
C GLN A 447 12.07 -4.73 -9.07
N LEU A 448 11.41 -3.59 -9.29
CA LEU A 448 10.13 -3.26 -8.66
C LEU A 448 9.01 -4.21 -9.05
N ARG A 449 9.08 -4.86 -10.21
CA ARG A 449 8.10 -5.88 -10.62
C ARG A 449 8.01 -7.06 -9.65
N CYS A 450 9.11 -7.40 -8.99
CA CYS A 450 9.19 -8.52 -8.06
C CYS A 450 9.31 -8.08 -6.60
N ASN A 451 9.80 -6.87 -6.33
CA ASN A 451 10.16 -6.44 -4.99
C ASN A 451 9.31 -5.26 -4.46
N ALA A 452 8.48 -4.63 -5.30
CA ALA A 452 7.60 -3.58 -4.82
C ALA A 452 6.45 -4.16 -4.01
N GLN A 453 6.11 -3.47 -2.91
CA GLN A 453 5.01 -3.81 -2.03
C GLN A 453 3.83 -2.84 -2.26
N ALA A 454 2.63 -3.38 -2.33
CA ALA A 454 1.41 -2.60 -2.25
C ALA A 454 1.18 -2.20 -0.79
N VAL A 455 1.24 -0.91 -0.49
CA VAL A 455 0.86 -0.38 0.81
C VAL A 455 -0.66 -0.29 0.86
N CYS A 456 -1.27 -1.22 1.60
CA CYS A 456 -2.72 -1.30 1.76
C CYS A 456 -3.11 -0.85 3.17
N MET A 457 -4.23 -0.14 3.25
CA MET A 457 -4.83 0.27 4.52
C MET A 457 -6.34 0.05 4.50
N LEU A 458 -6.91 -0.09 5.69
CA LEU A 458 -8.35 -0.11 5.85
C LEU A 458 -8.87 1.32 5.74
N GLN A 459 -9.84 1.54 4.88
CA GLN A 459 -10.59 2.79 4.79
C GLN A 459 -12.03 2.52 5.19
N ASP A 460 -12.56 3.34 6.09
CA ASP A 460 -13.98 3.35 6.37
C ASP A 460 -14.76 3.81 5.14
N THR A 461 -15.64 2.95 4.65
CA THR A 461 -16.53 3.25 3.53
C THR A 461 -17.87 3.76 4.02
N GLY A 462 -18.03 3.96 5.35
CA GLY A 462 -19.28 4.37 5.97
C GLY A 462 -19.70 5.76 5.54
N ALA A 463 -20.89 5.85 4.92
CA ALA A 463 -21.66 7.07 5.05
C ALA A 463 -21.87 7.33 6.56
N GLU A 464 -21.82 8.58 6.99
CA GLU A 464 -22.00 9.03 8.39
C GLU A 464 -23.26 8.46 9.08
N ILE A 465 -24.07 7.69 8.38
CA ILE A 465 -25.36 7.13 8.80
C ILE A 465 -25.27 5.60 8.98
N SER A 466 -24.18 4.91 8.58
CA SER A 466 -24.12 3.47 8.77
C SER A 466 -23.60 3.13 10.18
N PRO A 467 -24.42 2.48 11.01
CA PRO A 467 -24.07 2.18 12.39
C PRO A 467 -23.04 1.03 12.53
N VAL A 468 -22.61 0.45 11.43
CA VAL A 468 -21.52 -0.53 11.36
C VAL A 468 -20.52 -0.04 10.34
N GLN A 469 -19.31 0.21 10.81
CA GLN A 469 -18.21 0.61 9.94
C GLN A 469 -17.91 -0.51 8.95
N SER A 470 -18.19 -0.30 7.68
CA SER A 470 -17.69 -1.16 6.62
C SER A 470 -16.33 -0.65 6.19
N SER A 471 -15.28 -1.35 6.59
CA SER A 471 -13.93 -1.04 6.15
C SER A 471 -13.59 -1.81 4.88
N ARG A 472 -13.03 -1.11 3.91
CA ARG A 472 -12.49 -1.71 2.69
C ARG A 472 -10.98 -1.56 2.70
N GLU A 473 -10.28 -2.64 2.36
CA GLU A 473 -8.85 -2.55 2.12
C GLU A 473 -8.61 -1.83 0.79
N ILE A 474 -7.90 -0.70 0.86
CA ILE A 474 -7.52 0.10 -0.29
C ILE A 474 -6.01 0.11 -0.43
N ARG A 475 -5.53 0.06 -1.67
CA ARG A 475 -4.12 0.25 -1.99
C ARG A 475 -3.82 1.73 -2.09
N LEU A 476 -3.05 2.27 -1.14
CA LEU A 476 -2.67 3.69 -1.08
C LEU A 476 -1.47 4.02 -1.93
N ALA A 477 -0.46 3.15 -1.89
CA ALA A 477 0.84 3.44 -2.49
C ALA A 477 1.53 2.16 -2.97
N THR A 478 2.55 2.36 -3.76
CA THR A 478 3.55 1.34 -4.07
C THR A 478 4.87 1.79 -3.46
N ALA A 479 5.55 0.88 -2.77
CA ALA A 479 6.77 1.19 -2.02
C ALA A 479 7.80 0.05 -2.14
N ILE A 480 9.07 0.38 -1.90
CA ILE A 480 10.13 -0.61 -1.81
C ILE A 480 10.68 -0.64 -0.39
N PHE A 481 10.64 -1.83 0.22
CA PHE A 481 11.09 -2.12 1.56
C PHE A 481 12.26 -3.11 1.50
N PRO A 482 13.50 -2.66 1.65
CA PRO A 482 14.66 -3.54 1.45
C PRO A 482 14.73 -4.71 2.42
N THR A 483 14.37 -4.47 3.70
CA THR A 483 14.41 -5.51 4.73
C THR A 483 13.23 -6.47 4.59
N LEU A 484 12.03 -5.96 4.31
CA LEU A 484 10.85 -6.79 4.03
C LEU A 484 11.06 -7.71 2.82
N SER A 485 11.84 -7.26 1.83
CA SER A 485 12.18 -8.04 0.63
C SER A 485 13.04 -9.28 0.91
N LEU A 486 13.54 -9.46 2.14
CA LEU A 486 14.25 -10.68 2.57
C LEU A 486 13.29 -11.83 2.95
N LEU A 487 11.98 -11.57 3.09
CA LEU A 487 11.00 -12.60 3.37
C LEU A 487 10.58 -13.31 2.09
N ASN A 488 10.84 -14.61 2.02
CA ASN A 488 10.38 -15.45 0.92
C ASN A 488 8.89 -15.78 1.02
N HIS A 489 8.34 -16.25 -0.11
CA HIS A 489 6.92 -16.55 -0.24
C HIS A 489 6.53 -17.92 0.32
N SER A 490 5.36 -17.95 0.97
CA SER A 490 4.54 -19.15 1.15
C SER A 490 3.09 -18.86 0.82
N CYS A 491 2.40 -19.78 0.14
CA CYS A 491 0.94 -19.70 -0.05
C CYS A 491 0.16 -19.82 1.27
N ARG A 492 0.81 -20.28 2.35
CA ARG A 492 0.28 -20.37 3.72
C ARG A 492 1.36 -19.88 4.69
N PRO A 493 1.55 -18.57 4.80
CA PRO A 493 2.64 -17.97 5.56
C PRO A 493 2.55 -18.28 7.06
N ASN A 494 3.67 -18.09 7.76
CA ASN A 494 3.74 -18.12 9.21
C ASN A 494 3.86 -16.72 9.83
N SER A 495 3.77 -15.68 9.00
CA SER A 495 3.80 -14.29 9.43
C SER A 495 2.62 -13.49 8.87
N SER A 496 2.33 -12.35 9.51
CA SER A 496 1.35 -11.35 9.08
C SER A 496 2.04 -10.02 8.88
N LEU A 497 1.68 -9.29 7.82
CA LEU A 497 2.18 -7.96 7.51
C LEU A 497 1.07 -6.92 7.70
N VAL A 498 1.39 -5.85 8.41
CA VAL A 498 0.51 -4.68 8.60
C VAL A 498 1.30 -3.41 8.28
N PHE A 499 0.67 -2.49 7.56
CA PHE A 499 1.19 -1.15 7.33
C PHE A 499 0.51 -0.17 8.27
N SER A 500 1.28 0.78 8.82
CA SER A 500 0.79 1.92 9.57
C SER A 500 1.33 3.20 8.97
N THR A 501 0.49 4.24 8.96
CA THR A 501 0.91 5.61 8.62
C THR A 501 0.87 6.40 9.92
N GLY A 502 2.00 6.96 10.34
CA GLY A 502 2.04 7.83 11.53
C GLY A 502 1.06 8.98 11.36
N THR A 503 0.02 9.03 12.18
CA THR A 503 -0.84 10.21 12.31
C THR A 503 -0.18 11.15 13.31
N ARG A 504 -0.16 12.45 13.03
CA ARG A 504 0.42 13.50 13.86
C ARG A 504 -0.34 13.72 15.19
N SER A 505 -1.27 12.86 15.56
CA SER A 505 -2.24 13.07 16.63
C SER A 505 -2.05 12.19 17.86
N ASP A 506 -0.90 11.56 18.09
CA ASP A 506 -0.60 10.92 19.37
C ASP A 506 0.35 11.77 20.22
N PRO A 507 -0.18 12.57 21.17
CA PRO A 507 0.64 13.27 22.16
C PRO A 507 1.34 12.33 23.15
N LEU A 508 0.99 11.04 23.16
CA LEU A 508 1.50 10.03 24.09
C LEU A 508 2.84 9.40 23.70
N GLU A 509 3.31 9.58 22.45
CA GLU A 509 4.63 9.08 22.05
C GLU A 509 5.78 10.08 22.24
N THR A 510 5.49 11.34 22.59
CA THR A 510 6.51 12.39 22.75
C THR A 510 7.09 12.51 24.18
N ASP A 511 6.51 11.86 25.18
CA ASP A 511 6.93 12.04 26.58
C ASP A 511 7.85 10.93 27.14
N LEU A 512 8.26 9.94 26.35
CA LEU A 512 9.13 8.85 26.84
C LEU A 512 10.59 8.93 26.35
N CYS A 513 11.04 10.04 25.79
CA CYS A 513 12.43 10.26 25.37
C CYS A 513 13.06 11.50 26.02
N ALA A 514 12.88 11.68 27.33
CA ALA A 514 13.71 12.58 28.10
C ALA A 514 14.77 11.75 28.84
N ASP A 515 15.85 11.40 28.16
CA ASP A 515 17.04 10.89 28.81
C ASP A 515 18.03 12.02 29.11
N PHE A 516 18.35 12.08 30.40
CA PHE A 516 19.40 12.89 30.98
C PHE A 516 20.77 12.47 30.47
N SER A 517 21.30 13.14 29.46
CA SER A 517 22.74 13.40 29.33
C SER A 517 22.98 14.46 28.25
N GLY A 518 23.50 15.59 28.71
CA GLY A 518 23.86 16.73 27.86
C GLY A 518 24.99 16.37 26.91
N ASN A 519 24.63 16.04 25.68
CA ASN A 519 25.48 16.19 24.50
C ASN A 519 24.58 16.55 23.33
N VAL A 520 25.00 17.57 22.60
CA VAL A 520 24.34 18.13 21.42
C VAL A 520 23.98 17.02 20.45
N ALA A 521 22.73 16.57 20.48
CA ALA A 521 22.18 15.62 19.52
C ALA A 521 21.66 16.41 18.33
N GLU A 522 22.31 16.18 17.18
CA GLU A 522 21.81 16.55 15.87
C GLU A 522 20.35 16.16 15.73
N ASN A 523 19.53 17.08 15.22
CA ASN A 523 18.12 16.98 14.92
C ASN A 523 17.74 15.64 14.28
N ARG A 524 17.37 14.64 15.06
CA ARG A 524 16.58 13.50 14.59
C ARG A 524 15.13 13.98 14.45
N SER A 525 14.81 14.50 13.28
CA SER A 525 13.44 14.65 12.82
C SER A 525 12.73 13.31 13.04
N THR A 526 11.74 13.29 13.94
CA THR A 526 10.77 12.20 14.05
C THR A 526 9.96 12.19 12.75
N SER A 527 10.49 11.54 11.71
CA SER A 527 9.84 11.50 10.41
C SER A 527 8.60 10.61 10.52
N CYS A 528 7.46 11.25 10.59
CA CYS A 528 6.16 10.67 10.33
C CYS A 528 6.19 9.99 8.95
N GLY A 529 5.99 8.69 8.87
CA GLY A 529 6.05 7.95 7.60
C GLY A 529 5.37 6.60 7.68
N VAL A 530 5.21 5.96 6.54
CA VAL A 530 4.71 4.58 6.47
C VAL A 530 5.71 3.62 7.09
N THR A 531 5.23 2.71 7.90
CA THR A 531 6.01 1.59 8.44
C THR A 531 5.33 0.27 8.13
N ALA A 532 6.14 -0.75 7.86
CA ALA A 532 5.73 -2.14 7.71
C ALA A 532 6.12 -2.91 8.96
N THR A 533 5.16 -3.54 9.62
CA THR A 533 5.39 -4.40 10.77
C THR A 533 5.00 -5.82 10.42
N VAL A 534 5.94 -6.74 10.55
CA VAL A 534 5.72 -8.18 10.37
C VAL A 534 5.71 -8.86 11.73
N ARG A 535 4.66 -9.66 11.98
CA ARG A 535 4.49 -10.42 13.23
C ARG A 535 4.37 -11.90 12.94
N ALA A 536 4.81 -12.72 13.88
CA ALA A 536 4.58 -14.15 13.84
C ALA A 536 3.07 -14.45 13.96
N ALA A 537 2.48 -15.06 12.94
CA ALA A 537 1.08 -15.50 12.95
C ALA A 537 0.90 -16.86 13.66
N LYS A 538 2.01 -17.63 13.79
CA LYS A 538 2.08 -18.96 14.39
C LYS A 538 3.37 -19.07 15.19
N VAL A 539 3.50 -20.15 15.96
CA VAL A 539 4.80 -20.51 16.56
C VAL A 539 5.79 -20.79 15.41
N ILE A 540 6.96 -20.17 15.46
CA ILE A 540 8.08 -20.42 14.54
C ILE A 540 9.19 -21.03 15.37
N THR A 541 9.63 -22.24 15.00
CA THR A 541 10.70 -22.96 15.71
C THR A 541 12.08 -22.54 15.21
N ALA A 542 13.11 -22.71 16.04
CA ALA A 542 14.48 -22.46 15.63
C ALA A 542 14.84 -23.24 14.35
N GLY A 543 15.52 -22.61 13.42
CA GLY A 543 15.86 -23.17 12.10
C GLY A 543 14.73 -23.07 11.06
N GLN A 544 13.52 -22.67 11.43
CA GLN A 544 12.41 -22.51 10.50
C GLN A 544 12.46 -21.17 9.77
N GLU A 545 12.24 -21.19 8.46
CA GLU A 545 12.18 -19.99 7.63
C GLU A 545 10.96 -19.14 7.97
N ILE A 546 11.16 -17.82 8.02
CA ILE A 546 10.09 -16.83 8.19
C ILE A 546 9.55 -16.47 6.82
N LEU A 547 8.28 -16.73 6.60
CA LEU A 547 7.64 -16.69 5.29
C LEU A 547 6.48 -15.71 5.26
N HIS A 548 6.35 -14.98 4.15
CA HIS A 548 5.30 -14.02 3.84
C HIS A 548 4.51 -14.44 2.59
N CYS A 549 3.31 -13.91 2.38
CA CYS A 549 2.51 -14.16 1.18
C CYS A 549 2.65 -13.00 0.18
N TYR A 550 3.10 -13.28 -1.04
CA TYR A 550 3.23 -12.29 -2.12
C TYR A 550 1.91 -11.96 -2.83
N GLY A 551 0.78 -12.45 -2.30
CA GLY A 551 -0.57 -12.26 -2.85
C GLY A 551 -1.31 -13.58 -3.09
N PRO A 552 -0.76 -14.57 -3.83
CA PRO A 552 -1.41 -15.85 -4.07
C PRO A 552 -1.53 -16.71 -2.80
N HIS A 553 -2.68 -16.63 -2.10
CA HIS A 553 -2.92 -17.33 -0.85
C HIS A 553 -3.73 -18.62 -1.07
N SER A 554 -3.38 -19.70 -0.33
CA SER A 554 -4.01 -21.02 -0.49
C SER A 554 -5.51 -21.04 -0.14
N SER A 555 -5.96 -20.17 0.75
CA SER A 555 -7.39 -20.03 1.10
C SER A 555 -8.22 -19.28 0.06
N ARG A 556 -7.60 -18.57 -0.88
CA ARG A 556 -8.29 -17.73 -1.87
C ARG A 556 -8.21 -18.29 -3.29
N MET A 557 -7.13 -19.02 -3.61
CA MET A 557 -6.81 -19.43 -4.98
C MET A 557 -6.44 -20.90 -5.08
N VAL A 558 -6.83 -21.53 -6.19
CA VAL A 558 -6.40 -22.89 -6.55
C VAL A 558 -4.89 -22.93 -6.85
N ILE A 559 -4.26 -24.09 -6.63
CA ILE A 559 -2.82 -24.27 -6.82
C ILE A 559 -2.35 -23.86 -8.23
N LYS A 560 -3.10 -24.25 -9.27
CA LYS A 560 -2.75 -23.92 -10.67
C LYS A 560 -2.66 -22.40 -10.90
N GLU A 561 -3.60 -21.66 -10.35
CA GLU A 561 -3.63 -20.20 -10.47
C GLU A 561 -2.50 -19.56 -9.64
N ARG A 562 -2.28 -20.05 -8.40
CA ARG A 562 -1.16 -19.55 -7.58
C ARG A 562 0.18 -19.75 -8.25
N GLN A 563 0.43 -20.97 -8.79
CA GLN A 563 1.68 -21.28 -9.50
C GLN A 563 1.86 -20.44 -10.74
N ARG A 564 0.76 -20.20 -11.51
CA ARG A 564 0.80 -19.34 -12.70
C ARG A 564 1.21 -17.91 -12.33
N LEU A 565 0.55 -17.32 -11.33
CA LEU A 565 0.84 -15.93 -10.91
C LEU A 565 2.28 -15.80 -10.37
N LEU A 566 2.75 -16.76 -9.56
CA LEU A 566 4.10 -16.75 -9.03
C LEU A 566 5.14 -16.93 -10.13
N GLN A 567 4.87 -17.80 -11.11
CA GLN A 567 5.77 -18.02 -12.24
C GLN A 567 5.84 -16.79 -13.15
N GLU A 568 4.71 -16.14 -13.44
CA GLU A 568 4.64 -14.98 -14.35
C GLU A 568 5.25 -13.72 -13.74
N GLN A 569 5.09 -13.50 -12.42
CA GLN A 569 5.54 -12.29 -11.76
C GLN A 569 6.89 -12.43 -11.06
N TYR A 570 7.13 -13.57 -10.40
CA TYR A 570 8.29 -13.80 -9.53
C TYR A 570 9.25 -14.86 -10.06
N TYR A 571 8.92 -15.53 -11.17
CA TYR A 571 9.75 -16.48 -11.90
C TYR A 571 10.14 -17.74 -11.14
N PHE A 572 9.33 -18.20 -10.17
CA PHE A 572 9.55 -19.46 -9.45
C PHE A 572 8.24 -20.27 -9.30
N LEU A 573 8.40 -21.57 -9.06
CA LEU A 573 7.32 -22.48 -8.69
C LEU A 573 7.36 -22.73 -7.18
N CYS A 574 6.26 -22.39 -6.50
CA CYS A 574 6.18 -22.52 -5.06
C CYS A 574 6.12 -23.98 -4.63
N GLN A 575 6.97 -24.37 -3.66
CA GLN A 575 7.04 -25.70 -3.06
C GLN A 575 6.64 -25.69 -1.58
N CYS A 576 5.86 -24.71 -1.15
CA CYS A 576 5.37 -24.69 0.24
C CYS A 576 4.43 -25.89 0.52
N GLU A 577 4.25 -26.20 1.80
CA GLU A 577 3.40 -27.30 2.27
C GLU A 577 2.03 -27.34 1.58
N ALA A 578 1.36 -26.18 1.44
CA ALA A 578 0.05 -26.10 0.78
C ALA A 578 0.08 -26.45 -0.73
N CYS A 579 1.26 -26.32 -1.39
CA CYS A 579 1.44 -26.70 -2.78
C CYS A 579 1.83 -28.18 -2.93
N THR A 580 2.71 -28.69 -2.07
CA THR A 580 3.19 -30.09 -2.13
C THR A 580 2.10 -31.09 -1.72
N LEU A 581 1.33 -30.80 -0.68
CA LEU A 581 0.21 -31.65 -0.27
C LEU A 581 -0.85 -31.81 -1.37
N GLN A 582 -1.24 -30.72 -2.01
CA GLN A 582 -2.22 -30.76 -3.10
C GLN A 582 -1.69 -31.42 -4.38
N GLN A 583 -0.36 -31.42 -4.61
CA GLN A 583 0.26 -32.16 -5.73
C GLN A 583 0.29 -33.66 -5.47
N GLN A 584 0.56 -34.08 -4.23
CA GLN A 584 0.56 -35.50 -3.84
C GLN A 584 -0.84 -36.10 -3.93
N GLU A 585 -1.87 -35.39 -3.54
CA GLU A 585 -3.27 -35.79 -3.68
C GLU A 585 -3.70 -35.96 -5.15
N ALA A 586 -3.14 -35.14 -6.06
CA ALA A 586 -3.41 -35.24 -7.50
C ALA A 586 -2.66 -36.39 -8.19
N GLY A 587 -1.53 -36.86 -7.62
CA GLY A 587 -0.65 -37.90 -8.19
C GLY A 587 -0.98 -39.34 -7.74
N THR A 588 -1.65 -39.53 -6.62
CA THR A 588 -2.02 -40.82 -6.09
C THR A 588 -3.42 -41.29 -6.53
N GLY A 589 -3.56 -41.58 -7.81
CA GLY A 589 -4.72 -42.29 -8.33
C GLY A 589 -4.76 -43.75 -7.89
N GLY A 590 -5.02 -44.08 -6.63
CA GLY A 590 -5.15 -45.44 -6.16
C GLY A 590 -5.26 -45.60 -4.65
N ARG A 591 -6.44 -45.90 -4.18
CA ARG A 591 -6.86 -46.41 -2.86
C ARG A 591 -6.87 -45.49 -1.64
N GLN A 592 -8.13 -45.18 -1.28
CA GLN A 592 -8.68 -44.98 0.08
C GLN A 592 -7.88 -44.14 1.09
N GLN A 593 -8.32 -42.89 1.35
CA GLN A 593 -9.02 -42.55 2.60
C GLN A 593 -9.38 -41.05 2.65
N GLN A 594 -10.54 -40.81 3.19
CA GLN A 594 -11.22 -39.62 3.65
C GLN A 594 -10.41 -38.32 3.81
N SER A 595 -11.05 -37.22 3.33
CA SER A 595 -10.80 -35.81 3.58
C SER A 595 -9.64 -35.17 2.81
N GLY A 596 -9.95 -34.49 1.69
CA GLY A 596 -9.06 -33.61 0.96
C GLY A 596 -9.57 -33.32 -0.45
N ASP A 597 -10.48 -32.36 -0.56
CA ASP A 597 -11.06 -31.93 -1.83
C ASP A 597 -10.03 -31.17 -2.65
N GLY A 598 -9.55 -31.75 -3.75
CA GLY A 598 -8.61 -31.10 -4.70
C GLY A 598 -9.27 -30.00 -5.58
N GLY A 599 -10.46 -29.56 -5.22
CA GLY A 599 -11.13 -28.38 -5.78
C GLY A 599 -10.63 -27.11 -5.11
N GLY A 600 -10.60 -25.98 -5.87
CA GLY A 600 -10.30 -24.67 -5.26
C GLY A 600 -11.35 -24.30 -4.21
N PRO A 601 -11.09 -23.24 -3.42
CA PRO A 601 -12.02 -22.77 -2.39
C PRO A 601 -13.45 -22.51 -2.92
N GLN A 602 -13.58 -22.25 -4.20
CA GLN A 602 -14.87 -22.02 -4.88
C GLN A 602 -15.51 -23.30 -5.45
N GLU A 603 -14.76 -24.38 -5.57
CA GLU A 603 -15.26 -25.68 -6.01
C GLU A 603 -15.50 -26.62 -4.82
N SER A 604 -14.95 -26.31 -3.64
CA SER A 604 -15.23 -27.00 -2.38
C SER A 604 -16.55 -26.51 -1.79
N GLY A 605 -17.33 -27.41 -1.21
CA GLY A 605 -18.62 -27.08 -0.63
C GLY A 605 -19.77 -26.95 -1.65
N LEU A 606 -19.63 -27.50 -2.86
CA LEU A 606 -20.73 -27.64 -3.80
C LEU A 606 -21.66 -28.80 -3.38
N LEU A 607 -22.96 -28.54 -3.40
CA LEU A 607 -24.01 -29.52 -3.03
C LEU A 607 -24.80 -30.00 -4.25
N CYS A 608 -25.17 -31.27 -4.22
CA CYS A 608 -26.05 -31.84 -5.20
C CYS A 608 -27.47 -31.27 -5.07
N GLY A 609 -28.00 -30.68 -6.13
CA GLY A 609 -29.34 -30.10 -6.13
C GLY A 609 -30.46 -31.12 -5.90
N LYS A 610 -30.17 -32.44 -6.03
CA LYS A 610 -31.16 -33.51 -5.82
C LYS A 610 -31.18 -34.07 -4.39
N CYS A 611 -30.01 -34.36 -3.81
CA CYS A 611 -29.93 -35.07 -2.53
C CYS A 611 -29.13 -34.32 -1.45
N LYS A 612 -28.63 -33.12 -1.75
CA LYS A 612 -27.77 -32.32 -0.86
C LYS A 612 -26.43 -32.98 -0.50
N GLY A 613 -26.06 -34.09 -1.09
CA GLY A 613 -24.74 -34.69 -0.94
C GLY A 613 -23.67 -33.83 -1.61
N ALA A 614 -22.42 -33.93 -1.15
CA ALA A 614 -21.32 -33.20 -1.72
C ALA A 614 -21.09 -33.55 -3.20
N LEU A 615 -20.71 -32.58 -4.00
CA LEU A 615 -20.30 -32.77 -5.40
C LEU A 615 -18.77 -32.82 -5.47
N LYS A 616 -18.23 -33.84 -6.16
CA LYS A 616 -16.80 -33.96 -6.46
C LYS A 616 -16.53 -33.81 -7.95
N LYS A 617 -15.40 -33.22 -8.28
CA LYS A 617 -14.95 -33.06 -9.68
C LYS A 617 -14.68 -34.43 -10.32
N SER A 618 -15.28 -34.68 -11.47
CA SER A 618 -15.07 -35.92 -12.22
C SER A 618 -13.83 -35.81 -13.07
N THR A 619 -12.88 -36.75 -12.88
CA THR A 619 -11.63 -36.81 -13.66
C THR A 619 -11.70 -37.90 -14.77
N GLN A 620 -12.77 -38.69 -14.81
CA GLN A 620 -12.84 -39.88 -15.66
C GLN A 620 -13.46 -39.68 -17.04
N ASP A 621 -14.11 -38.55 -17.32
CA ASP A 621 -14.77 -38.30 -18.59
C ASP A 621 -14.14 -37.08 -19.32
N LYS A 622 -14.09 -37.16 -20.67
CA LYS A 622 -13.72 -36.02 -21.53
C LYS A 622 -14.60 -34.77 -21.33
N ARG A 623 -15.74 -34.92 -20.63
CA ARG A 623 -16.66 -33.86 -20.24
C ARG A 623 -16.34 -33.40 -18.82
N LYS A 624 -15.73 -32.25 -18.67
CA LYS A 624 -15.46 -31.61 -17.37
C LYS A 624 -16.77 -31.39 -16.59
N GLY A 625 -16.92 -31.93 -15.39
CA GLY A 625 -18.14 -31.80 -14.56
C GLY A 625 -17.94 -32.30 -13.14
N PHE A 626 -19.04 -32.29 -12.37
CA PHE A 626 -19.09 -32.72 -10.98
C PHE A 626 -20.05 -33.89 -10.84
N ILE A 627 -19.74 -34.80 -9.93
CA ILE A 627 -20.56 -35.99 -9.63
C ILE A 627 -20.91 -35.99 -8.14
N CYS A 628 -22.14 -36.30 -7.82
CA CYS A 628 -22.59 -36.51 -6.43
C CYS A 628 -21.85 -37.66 -5.77
N THR A 629 -21.36 -37.45 -4.55
CA THR A 629 -20.63 -38.45 -3.77
C THR A 629 -21.55 -39.52 -3.14
N GLN A 630 -22.85 -39.28 -3.10
CA GLN A 630 -23.83 -40.25 -2.63
C GLN A 630 -24.04 -41.35 -3.70
N SER A 631 -23.66 -42.57 -3.38
CA SER A 631 -23.70 -43.70 -4.30
C SER A 631 -25.11 -43.99 -4.87
N SER A 632 -26.16 -43.71 -4.11
CA SER A 632 -27.58 -43.87 -4.52
C SER A 632 -28.09 -42.75 -5.44
N CYS A 633 -27.37 -41.63 -5.56
CA CYS A 633 -27.84 -40.45 -6.30
C CYS A 633 -27.32 -40.38 -7.74
N GLY A 634 -26.02 -40.59 -7.94
CA GLY A 634 -25.36 -40.59 -9.25
C GLY A 634 -25.56 -39.33 -10.10
N HIS A 635 -26.07 -38.22 -9.52
CA HIS A 635 -26.34 -36.97 -10.24
C HIS A 635 -25.04 -36.34 -10.73
N ARG A 636 -25.04 -35.87 -11.99
CA ARG A 636 -23.91 -35.19 -12.63
C ARG A 636 -24.34 -33.78 -13.05
N ILE A 637 -23.44 -32.80 -12.90
CA ILE A 637 -23.63 -31.43 -13.35
C ILE A 637 -22.37 -30.98 -14.11
N SER A 638 -22.53 -30.23 -15.17
CA SER A 638 -21.40 -29.73 -15.96
C SER A 638 -20.65 -28.59 -15.25
N SER A 639 -19.34 -28.45 -15.49
CA SER A 639 -18.57 -27.33 -14.95
C SER A 639 -19.09 -25.98 -15.45
N SER A 640 -19.62 -25.92 -16.70
CA SER A 640 -20.21 -24.70 -17.24
C SER A 640 -21.48 -24.28 -16.51
N GLU A 641 -22.34 -25.24 -16.13
CA GLU A 641 -23.56 -24.95 -15.37
C GLU A 641 -23.24 -24.49 -13.96
N VAL A 642 -22.27 -25.12 -13.27
CA VAL A 642 -21.80 -24.66 -11.97
C VAL A 642 -21.23 -23.25 -12.07
N SER A 643 -20.35 -22.98 -13.06
CA SER A 643 -19.77 -21.65 -13.26
C SER A 643 -20.83 -20.58 -13.51
N HIS A 644 -21.85 -20.90 -14.33
CA HIS A 644 -22.95 -19.98 -14.61
C HIS A 644 -23.72 -19.62 -13.34
N ARG A 645 -24.09 -20.63 -12.53
CA ARG A 645 -24.83 -20.40 -11.27
C ARG A 645 -24.01 -19.60 -10.24
N LEU A 646 -22.69 -19.87 -10.14
CA LEU A 646 -21.81 -19.08 -9.27
C LEU A 646 -21.69 -17.62 -9.76
N GLN A 647 -21.70 -17.43 -11.07
CA GLN A 647 -21.65 -16.08 -11.67
C GLN A 647 -22.96 -15.31 -11.45
N GLU A 648 -24.12 -15.98 -11.53
CA GLU A 648 -25.43 -15.36 -11.20
C GLU A 648 -25.46 -14.91 -9.73
N ILE A 649 -25.00 -15.74 -8.79
CA ILE A 649 -24.92 -15.37 -7.36
C ILE A 649 -24.02 -14.14 -7.16
N ARG A 650 -22.89 -14.05 -7.86
CA ARG A 650 -22.00 -12.90 -7.77
C ARG A 650 -22.64 -11.63 -8.35
N ALA A 651 -23.30 -11.74 -9.50
CA ALA A 651 -23.99 -10.63 -10.11
C ALA A 651 -25.10 -10.06 -9.21
N ASP A 652 -25.87 -10.96 -8.55
CA ASP A 652 -26.89 -10.56 -7.59
C ASP A 652 -26.27 -9.89 -6.35
N LEU A 653 -25.13 -10.39 -5.86
CA LEU A 653 -24.40 -9.80 -4.74
C LEU A 653 -23.90 -8.38 -5.09
N GLU A 654 -23.29 -8.20 -6.28
CA GLU A 654 -22.84 -6.90 -6.77
C GLU A 654 -24.02 -5.93 -6.93
N ALA A 655 -25.15 -6.39 -7.48
CA ALA A 655 -26.37 -5.60 -7.61
C ALA A 655 -26.94 -5.17 -6.24
N ALA A 656 -26.87 -6.06 -5.24
CA ALA A 656 -27.29 -5.74 -3.88
C ALA A 656 -26.39 -4.69 -3.22
N VAL A 657 -25.08 -4.78 -3.42
CA VAL A 657 -24.12 -3.76 -2.95
C VAL A 657 -24.41 -2.40 -3.60
N ASP A 658 -24.66 -2.35 -4.92
CA ASP A 658 -25.02 -1.13 -5.64
C ASP A 658 -26.36 -0.53 -5.13
N LEU A 659 -27.33 -1.37 -4.76
CA LEU A 659 -28.57 -0.91 -4.14
C LEU A 659 -28.33 -0.30 -2.76
N MET A 660 -27.43 -0.89 -1.96
CA MET A 660 -27.03 -0.34 -0.66
C MET A 660 -26.35 1.02 -0.80
N GLU A 661 -25.44 1.18 -1.78
CA GLU A 661 -24.79 2.46 -2.08
C GLU A 661 -25.77 3.54 -2.54
N ARG A 662 -26.93 3.15 -3.10
CA ARG A 662 -28.02 4.04 -3.50
C ARG A 662 -29.04 4.29 -2.39
N ASP A 663 -28.74 3.92 -1.15
CA ASP A 663 -29.64 4.06 0.00
C ASP A 663 -31.01 3.37 -0.18
N ARG A 664 -30.96 2.13 -0.75
CA ARG A 664 -32.14 1.26 -0.97
C ARG A 664 -31.97 -0.10 -0.27
N PRO A 665 -31.81 -0.12 1.07
CA PRO A 665 -31.50 -1.36 1.81
C PRO A 665 -32.63 -2.40 1.74
N ASP A 666 -33.89 -1.99 1.68
CA ASP A 666 -35.05 -2.90 1.56
C ASP A 666 -35.03 -3.72 0.26
N GLU A 667 -34.63 -3.10 -0.85
CA GLU A 667 -34.55 -3.79 -2.13
C GLU A 667 -33.32 -4.69 -2.19
N ALA A 668 -32.18 -4.23 -1.67
CA ALA A 668 -31.01 -5.05 -1.49
C ALA A 668 -31.32 -6.31 -0.66
N LEU A 669 -32.01 -6.15 0.46
CA LEU A 669 -32.41 -7.26 1.33
C LEU A 669 -33.34 -8.26 0.63
N ARG A 670 -34.31 -7.80 -0.16
CA ARG A 670 -35.18 -8.68 -0.95
C ARG A 670 -34.39 -9.52 -1.95
N LEU A 671 -33.44 -8.88 -2.66
CA LEU A 671 -32.55 -9.56 -3.60
C LEU A 671 -31.69 -10.59 -2.89
N LEU A 672 -30.99 -10.18 -1.82
CA LEU A 672 -30.09 -11.05 -1.05
C LEU A 672 -30.81 -12.27 -0.48
N ARG A 673 -32.00 -12.11 0.10
CA ARG A 673 -32.82 -13.24 0.62
C ARG A 673 -33.19 -14.24 -0.48
N ARG A 674 -33.57 -13.73 -1.67
CA ARG A 674 -33.86 -14.59 -2.82
C ARG A 674 -32.63 -15.37 -3.23
N THR A 675 -31.48 -14.70 -3.35
CA THR A 675 -30.22 -15.30 -3.76
C THR A 675 -29.72 -16.30 -2.72
N GLN A 676 -29.86 -16.03 -1.41
CA GLN A 676 -29.52 -16.98 -0.33
C GLN A 676 -30.38 -18.25 -0.41
N SER A 677 -31.68 -18.13 -0.66
CA SER A 677 -32.57 -19.29 -0.82
C SER A 677 -32.13 -20.17 -2.00
N GLN A 678 -31.72 -19.56 -3.10
CA GLN A 678 -31.26 -20.25 -4.30
C GLN A 678 -29.86 -20.86 -4.11
N SER A 679 -28.94 -20.10 -3.55
CA SER A 679 -27.56 -20.54 -3.29
C SER A 679 -27.48 -21.65 -2.27
N GLY A 680 -28.32 -21.69 -1.22
CA GLY A 680 -28.43 -22.75 -0.23
C GLY A 680 -28.86 -24.10 -0.82
N LEU A 681 -29.36 -24.13 -2.05
CA LEU A 681 -29.63 -25.37 -2.77
C LEU A 681 -28.37 -26.04 -3.34
N ILE A 682 -27.33 -25.27 -3.61
CA ILE A 682 -26.13 -25.70 -4.35
C ILE A 682 -24.81 -25.45 -3.62
N LEU A 683 -24.82 -24.66 -2.56
CA LEU A 683 -23.64 -24.29 -1.77
C LEU A 683 -23.82 -24.71 -0.31
N ALA A 684 -22.78 -25.26 0.28
CA ALA A 684 -22.72 -25.53 1.73
C ALA A 684 -22.71 -24.20 2.50
N GLU A 685 -23.14 -24.20 3.75
CA GLU A 685 -23.17 -23.02 4.61
C GLU A 685 -21.78 -22.39 4.80
N THR A 686 -20.72 -23.19 4.79
CA THR A 686 -19.32 -22.75 4.92
C THR A 686 -18.68 -22.34 3.59
N HIS A 687 -19.43 -22.35 2.48
CA HIS A 687 -18.89 -21.89 1.19
C HIS A 687 -18.60 -20.38 1.21
N PRO A 688 -17.48 -19.89 0.66
CA PRO A 688 -17.12 -18.48 0.68
C PRO A 688 -18.23 -17.54 0.22
N LEU A 689 -18.92 -17.84 -0.89
CA LEU A 689 -20.03 -17.01 -1.38
C LEU A 689 -21.23 -16.97 -0.43
N GLN A 690 -21.48 -18.02 0.37
CA GLN A 690 -22.50 -17.96 1.43
C GLN A 690 -22.09 -16.99 2.53
N GLY A 691 -20.79 -16.98 2.89
CA GLY A 691 -20.23 -16.02 3.84
C GLY A 691 -20.35 -14.58 3.35
N GLU A 692 -20.08 -14.32 2.06
CA GLU A 692 -20.20 -13.00 1.44
C GLU A 692 -21.67 -12.53 1.37
N LEU A 693 -22.60 -13.44 0.99
CA LEU A 693 -24.04 -13.16 1.01
C LEU A 693 -24.55 -12.86 2.42
N ALA A 694 -24.06 -13.60 3.41
CA ALA A 694 -24.43 -13.38 4.80
C ALA A 694 -23.88 -12.02 5.33
N ASP A 695 -22.66 -11.64 4.99
CA ASP A 695 -22.09 -10.31 5.33
C ASP A 695 -22.90 -9.17 4.69
N ALA A 696 -23.23 -9.27 3.40
CA ALA A 696 -24.03 -8.26 2.71
C ALA A 696 -25.45 -8.17 3.32
N THR A 697 -26.05 -9.31 3.69
CA THR A 697 -27.37 -9.36 4.34
C THR A 697 -27.33 -8.75 5.73
N ALA A 698 -26.27 -9.03 6.51
CA ALA A 698 -26.05 -8.42 7.82
C ALA A 698 -25.95 -6.90 7.72
N ARG A 699 -25.24 -6.40 6.70
CA ARG A 699 -25.10 -4.96 6.43
C ARG A 699 -26.44 -4.31 6.11
N ALA A 700 -27.26 -4.95 5.26
CA ALA A 700 -28.59 -4.45 4.92
C ALA A 700 -29.49 -4.34 6.17
N TYR A 701 -29.51 -5.37 7.02
CA TYR A 701 -30.25 -5.32 8.28
C TYR A 701 -29.74 -4.25 9.24
N ALA A 702 -28.42 -4.10 9.37
CA ALA A 702 -27.80 -3.10 10.22
C ALA A 702 -28.17 -1.66 9.79
N THR A 703 -28.18 -1.39 8.49
CA THR A 703 -28.62 -0.09 7.94
C THR A 703 -30.08 0.21 8.26
N MET A 704 -30.92 -0.83 8.39
CA MET A 704 -32.33 -0.72 8.77
C MET A 704 -32.55 -0.71 10.30
N GLY A 705 -31.49 -0.82 11.11
CA GLY A 705 -31.56 -0.87 12.57
C GLY A 705 -31.99 -2.23 13.15
N ASP A 706 -32.07 -3.26 12.33
CA ASP A 706 -32.40 -4.63 12.78
C ASP A 706 -31.13 -5.39 13.22
N TRP A 707 -30.62 -4.99 14.38
CA TRP A 707 -29.36 -5.49 14.94
C TRP A 707 -29.34 -7.02 15.19
N LYS A 708 -30.48 -7.57 15.57
CA LYS A 708 -30.59 -9.00 15.89
C LYS A 708 -30.42 -9.85 14.65
N ASN A 709 -31.12 -9.56 13.57
CA ASN A 709 -30.98 -10.26 12.31
C ASN A 709 -29.60 -9.99 11.67
N ALA A 710 -29.10 -8.76 11.78
CA ALA A 710 -27.74 -8.43 11.34
C ALA A 710 -26.69 -9.30 12.04
N ALA A 711 -26.73 -9.44 13.36
CA ALA A 711 -25.78 -10.25 14.11
C ALA A 711 -25.86 -11.74 13.71
N SER A 712 -27.07 -12.31 13.57
CA SER A 712 -27.25 -13.72 13.18
C SER A 712 -26.66 -14.03 11.81
N HIS A 713 -26.82 -13.13 10.82
CA HIS A 713 -26.20 -13.31 9.50
C HIS A 713 -24.69 -13.11 9.55
N LEU A 714 -24.19 -12.21 10.40
CA LEU A 714 -22.75 -12.01 10.54
C LEU A 714 -22.05 -13.19 11.23
N GLU A 715 -22.73 -13.89 12.14
CA GLU A 715 -22.26 -15.16 12.72
C GLU A 715 -22.10 -16.24 11.64
N GLN A 716 -23.04 -16.35 10.70
CA GLN A 716 -22.93 -17.26 9.56
C GLN A 716 -21.73 -16.91 8.67
N SER A 717 -21.53 -15.62 8.40
CA SER A 717 -20.35 -15.15 7.67
C SER A 717 -19.05 -15.47 8.41
N ALA A 718 -18.99 -15.26 9.72
CA ALA A 718 -17.83 -15.59 10.54
C ALA A 718 -17.50 -17.10 10.52
N ALA A 719 -18.53 -17.97 10.53
CA ALA A 719 -18.33 -19.41 10.40
C ALA A 719 -17.73 -19.80 9.04
N ALA A 720 -18.19 -19.20 7.94
CA ALA A 720 -17.64 -19.42 6.61
C ALA A 720 -16.18 -18.93 6.52
N ILE A 721 -15.87 -17.76 7.07
CA ILE A 721 -14.51 -17.20 7.15
C ILE A 721 -13.59 -18.10 7.98
N SER A 722 -14.06 -18.56 9.13
CA SER A 722 -13.30 -19.48 9.99
C SER A 722 -12.96 -20.79 9.26
N SER A 723 -13.92 -21.35 8.50
CA SER A 723 -13.69 -22.53 7.68
C SER A 723 -12.66 -22.29 6.56
N GLN A 724 -12.67 -21.12 5.94
CA GLN A 724 -11.82 -20.79 4.80
C GLN A 724 -10.39 -20.40 5.22
N TYR A 725 -10.25 -19.54 6.23
CA TYR A 725 -8.98 -18.93 6.64
C TYR A 725 -8.41 -19.51 7.94
N GLY A 726 -9.22 -20.20 8.72
CA GLY A 726 -8.86 -20.75 10.02
C GLY A 726 -9.24 -19.86 11.20
N GLU A 727 -9.22 -20.48 12.40
CA GLU A 727 -9.65 -19.88 13.66
C GLU A 727 -8.74 -18.71 14.16
N ASP A 728 -7.50 -18.69 13.69
CA ASP A 728 -6.50 -17.68 14.07
C ASP A 728 -6.24 -16.66 12.97
N SER A 729 -7.14 -16.50 12.00
CA SER A 729 -6.97 -15.56 10.88
C SER A 729 -7.38 -14.14 11.26
N ILE A 730 -6.73 -13.15 10.61
CA ILE A 730 -7.10 -11.74 10.75
C ILE A 730 -8.47 -11.45 10.15
N GLU A 731 -8.84 -12.17 9.08
CA GLU A 731 -10.14 -12.08 8.43
C GLU A 731 -11.26 -12.43 9.43
N LEU A 732 -11.07 -13.49 10.23
CA LEU A 732 -12.00 -13.84 11.30
C LEU A 732 -12.02 -12.77 12.40
N GLY A 733 -10.84 -12.25 12.79
CA GLY A 733 -10.74 -11.19 13.80
C GLY A 733 -11.54 -9.94 13.42
N ARG A 734 -11.42 -9.49 12.19
CA ARG A 734 -12.17 -8.34 11.64
C ARG A 734 -13.68 -8.61 11.56
N GLN A 735 -14.08 -9.83 11.18
CA GLN A 735 -15.50 -10.19 11.11
C GLN A 735 -16.15 -10.23 12.48
N LEU A 736 -15.43 -10.78 13.47
CA LEU A 736 -15.89 -10.79 14.87
C LEU A 736 -15.89 -9.38 15.49
N PHE A 737 -15.02 -8.47 15.06
CA PHE A 737 -15.04 -7.07 15.47
C PHE A 737 -16.34 -6.39 15.02
N LYS A 738 -16.75 -6.57 13.75
CA LYS A 738 -18.06 -6.10 13.27
C LYS A 738 -19.22 -6.72 14.09
N LEU A 739 -19.10 -7.99 14.44
CA LEU A 739 -20.12 -8.65 15.27
C LEU A 739 -20.22 -8.03 16.67
N ALA A 740 -19.09 -7.68 17.29
CA ALA A 740 -19.08 -6.96 18.56
C ALA A 740 -19.76 -5.59 18.44
N GLN A 741 -19.49 -4.84 17.36
CA GLN A 741 -20.16 -3.55 17.07
C GLN A 741 -21.69 -3.73 16.90
N LEU A 742 -22.14 -4.77 16.19
CA LEU A 742 -23.59 -5.03 16.02
C LEU A 742 -24.26 -5.34 17.35
N HIS A 743 -23.67 -6.18 18.19
CA HIS A 743 -24.20 -6.49 19.52
C HIS A 743 -24.20 -5.28 20.44
N PHE A 744 -23.16 -4.44 20.38
CA PHE A 744 -23.08 -3.18 21.13
C PHE A 744 -24.20 -2.21 20.71
N ASN A 745 -24.35 -1.95 19.42
CA ASN A 745 -25.38 -1.05 18.88
C ASN A 745 -26.78 -1.56 19.15
N GLY A 746 -26.96 -2.88 19.16
CA GLY A 746 -28.24 -3.54 19.49
C GLY A 746 -28.54 -3.67 20.98
N GLY A 747 -27.66 -3.15 21.88
CA GLY A 747 -27.83 -3.25 23.34
C GLY A 747 -27.70 -4.67 23.88
N ALA A 748 -27.18 -5.62 23.11
CA ALA A 748 -27.00 -7.02 23.48
C ALA A 748 -25.70 -7.22 24.29
N ARG A 749 -25.69 -6.75 25.56
CA ARG A 749 -24.50 -6.72 26.44
C ARG A 749 -23.80 -8.09 26.57
N GLY A 750 -24.55 -9.14 26.88
CA GLY A 750 -23.99 -10.49 27.06
C GLY A 750 -23.28 -11.03 25.82
N PRO A 751 -23.94 -11.08 24.66
CA PRO A 751 -23.31 -11.46 23.39
C PRO A 751 -22.10 -10.60 23.02
N ALA A 752 -22.16 -9.26 23.17
CA ALA A 752 -21.03 -8.39 22.92
C ALA A 752 -19.81 -8.77 23.77
N LEU A 753 -19.98 -8.89 25.08
CA LEU A 753 -18.89 -9.27 26.00
C LEU A 753 -18.33 -10.67 25.73
N SER A 754 -19.14 -11.61 25.19
CA SER A 754 -18.68 -12.96 24.84
C SER A 754 -17.73 -13.00 23.63
N VAL A 755 -17.90 -12.08 22.68
CA VAL A 755 -17.11 -12.02 21.45
C VAL A 755 -15.80 -11.23 21.65
N ILE A 756 -15.79 -10.19 22.50
CA ILE A 756 -14.67 -9.27 22.72
C ILE A 756 -13.33 -9.97 23.01
N PRO A 757 -13.23 -11.00 23.88
CA PRO A 757 -11.94 -11.63 24.16
C PRO A 757 -11.29 -12.30 22.94
N LYS A 758 -12.10 -12.94 22.07
CA LYS A 758 -11.60 -13.56 20.82
C LYS A 758 -11.15 -12.51 19.82
N VAL A 759 -11.90 -11.41 19.68
CA VAL A 759 -11.52 -10.26 18.84
C VAL A 759 -10.19 -9.68 19.30
N ARG A 760 -10.07 -9.39 20.61
CA ARG A 760 -8.83 -8.83 21.19
C ARG A 760 -7.63 -9.72 20.89
N ARG A 761 -7.76 -11.03 21.12
CA ARG A 761 -6.70 -11.99 20.86
C ARG A 761 -6.25 -11.96 19.40
N LEU A 762 -7.17 -11.98 18.45
CA LEU A 762 -6.86 -12.03 17.02
C LEU A 762 -6.27 -10.71 16.51
N LEU A 763 -6.81 -9.58 16.93
CA LEU A 763 -6.27 -8.27 16.57
C LEU A 763 -4.89 -8.03 17.17
N CYS A 764 -4.68 -8.38 18.46
CA CYS A 764 -3.34 -8.31 19.08
C CYS A 764 -2.33 -9.20 18.35
N LEU A 765 -2.74 -10.40 17.94
CA LEU A 765 -1.89 -11.36 17.22
C LEU A 765 -1.35 -10.78 15.91
N HIS A 766 -2.21 -10.17 15.11
CA HIS A 766 -1.87 -9.73 13.75
C HIS A 766 -1.49 -8.24 13.67
N CYS A 767 -2.25 -7.37 14.33
CA CYS A 767 -2.11 -5.92 14.23
C CYS A 767 -1.29 -5.32 15.39
N GLY A 768 -1.13 -6.07 16.48
CA GLY A 768 -0.44 -5.60 17.68
C GLY A 768 -1.36 -4.90 18.69
N PRO A 769 -0.85 -4.58 19.89
CA PRO A 769 -1.67 -4.13 21.03
C PRO A 769 -2.21 -2.70 20.91
N HIS A 770 -1.73 -1.90 19.95
CA HIS A 770 -2.06 -0.48 19.82
C HIS A 770 -2.81 -0.14 18.52
N CYS A 771 -3.41 -1.13 17.84
CA CYS A 771 -4.19 -0.83 16.65
C CYS A 771 -5.51 -0.10 17.00
N GLN A 772 -6.00 0.69 16.06
CA GLN A 772 -7.19 1.52 16.24
C GLN A 772 -8.43 0.70 16.62
N GLU A 773 -8.59 -0.46 16.01
CA GLU A 773 -9.73 -1.35 16.30
C GLU A 773 -9.72 -1.86 17.76
N LEU A 774 -8.55 -2.01 18.39
CA LEU A 774 -8.45 -2.38 19.78
C LEU A 774 -8.81 -1.23 20.73
N GLN A 775 -8.47 0.00 20.38
CA GLN A 775 -8.87 1.18 21.16
C GLN A 775 -10.40 1.33 21.15
N GLU A 776 -11.02 1.16 19.98
CA GLU A 776 -12.48 1.17 19.84
C GLU A 776 -13.14 0.02 20.61
N LEU A 777 -12.57 -1.19 20.52
CA LEU A 777 -13.04 -2.36 21.26
C LEU A 777 -12.98 -2.12 22.80
N GLN A 778 -11.93 -1.47 23.28
CA GLN A 778 -11.76 -1.13 24.68
C GLN A 778 -12.78 -0.08 25.14
N ALA A 779 -13.05 0.93 24.30
CA ALA A 779 -14.09 1.92 24.56
C ALA A 779 -15.48 1.28 24.65
N MET A 780 -15.82 0.38 23.71
CA MET A 780 -17.08 -0.38 23.74
C MET A 780 -17.19 -1.23 25.02
N GLU A 781 -16.13 -1.93 25.41
CA GLU A 781 -16.11 -2.75 26.62
C GLU A 781 -16.32 -1.89 27.88
N GLY A 782 -15.66 -0.72 27.98
CA GLY A 782 -15.86 0.22 29.08
C GLY A 782 -17.30 0.67 29.21
N CYS A 783 -17.95 1.02 28.09
CA CYS A 783 -19.38 1.38 28.06
C CYS A 783 -20.30 0.21 28.46
N LEU A 784 -19.93 -1.04 28.17
CA LEU A 784 -20.71 -2.21 28.53
C LEU A 784 -20.55 -2.62 30.00
N GLN A 785 -19.44 -2.29 30.63
CA GLN A 785 -19.14 -2.64 32.04
C GLN A 785 -19.63 -1.60 33.05
N GLY A 786 -19.74 -0.32 32.62
CA GLY A 786 -20.36 0.77 33.40
C GLY A 786 -21.87 0.69 33.34
#